data_0e6bf8b63505edce9e9c9c31db45f6d3
#
_entry.id   0e6bf8b63505edce9e9c9c31db45f6d3
#
_cell.length_a   1.000
_cell.length_b   1.000
_cell.length_c   1.000
_cell.angle_alpha   90.00
_cell.angle_beta   90.00
_cell.angle_gamma   90.00
#
_symmetry.space_group_name_H-M   'P 1'
#
loop_
_entity.id
_entity.type
_entity.pdbx_description
1 polymer ?
#
loop_
_entity_poly.entity_id
_entity_poly.type
_entity_poly.pdbx_seq_one_letter_code
_entity_poly.pdbx_strand_id
1 'polypeptide(L)'
;MCSSDLAQVTAVSSAPVQSVATQATTQSAPTQSAPAQSTPTQSTKSQPVPVAPAGTNVQPLRGVAARVVQSMEASLSVPTATSVRAIPAKLMIDNRTVINNHLKRGRGGKVSFTHLIGYAMIKAARAMPEMNAFYTEQDGKPALGQPEHINLGIAIDLAKPDGSRQLLVPSIKNCETLDFAQFWSAYEDMVRKARGGSLTVEDFAGTTMSLTNPGTIGTVHSVPRLVQGQGLILGVGAMDYPAEFHGASVETISELGISKVVTLTSTYDHRIIQGAQSGDFLRRIHEILLGGEDFYDEIFQALRIPYVPIRWVPDVSVKKNVEIDSEIDKTARVQKLIDAYRTTGHLMADIDPLEYAQRSHPDLDIVNHGLTLWDLDREFATGGFGGKPVMKLRKILGILRDSYCRTIGVEYMYMANPAERKWMQEHVEVGAPVFNRDEQLQILKKLNSAEAFESFLQTKFVGQKRFSLEGGESVIPILDAIITAAAETKLTEVCIGMPHRGRLNVLANIAGKSYGQIFQEFEGNYHDNEVHGSGDVKYHLGTKGVFTSASGASTKIYLAANPSHLEAVNPVLEGIVRAKQDQLVSGENSYDFSVMPILIHGDAAFAGQGVVSETLSLSQLPGYKTGGTIQDRKSTRLNSSHQIISYAVFCLKK
;
A
#
# COMPACT_ATOMS: atom_id res chain seq x y z
N MET A 1 33.10 45.07 -11.55
CA MET A 1 34.38 45.38 -10.91
C MET A 1 34.75 44.18 -10.07
N CYS A 2 35.58 43.30 -10.58
CA CYS A 2 37.00 43.06 -10.26
C CYS A 2 37.16 42.61 -8.80
N SER A 3 37.83 41.56 -8.42
CA SER A 3 38.86 40.71 -9.03
C SER A 3 39.01 39.45 -8.15
N SER A 4 39.25 38.35 -8.78
CA SER A 4 40.27 37.30 -8.59
C SER A 4 41.22 37.43 -7.39
N ASP A 5 41.40 36.32 -6.64
CA ASP A 5 42.73 35.87 -6.27
C ASP A 5 42.79 34.37 -6.01
N LEU A 6 43.65 33.70 -6.78
CA LEU A 6 44.13 32.35 -6.63
C LEU A 6 45.19 32.28 -5.51
N ALA A 7 45.11 31.33 -4.61
CA ALA A 7 46.23 30.92 -3.79
C ALA A 7 46.52 29.41 -3.98
N GLN A 8 47.64 29.16 -4.63
CA GLN A 8 48.32 27.83 -4.70
C GLN A 8 48.77 27.39 -3.33
N VAL A 9 48.55 26.13 -2.99
CA VAL A 9 49.26 25.45 -1.92
C VAL A 9 49.92 24.20 -2.45
N THR A 10 51.24 24.20 -2.28
CA THR A 10 52.27 23.28 -2.69
C THR A 10 52.08 21.87 -2.13
N ALA A 11 52.41 20.87 -2.97
CA ALA A 11 52.58 19.46 -2.67
C ALA A 11 53.79 19.22 -1.77
N VAL A 12 53.61 18.42 -0.71
CA VAL A 12 54.67 17.85 0.07
C VAL A 12 54.76 16.36 -0.23
N SER A 13 55.94 15.99 -0.78
CA SER A 13 56.41 14.63 -1.05
C SER A 13 56.66 13.89 0.28
N SER A 14 56.16 12.65 0.38
CA SER A 14 56.58 11.70 1.39
C SER A 14 57.15 10.43 0.73
N ALA A 15 58.33 10.05 1.16
CA ALA A 15 59.15 8.96 0.66
C ALA A 15 58.63 7.55 1.05
N PRO A 16 59.11 6.47 0.38
CA PRO A 16 58.53 5.14 0.53
C PRO A 16 59.12 4.35 1.72
N VAL A 17 58.24 3.62 2.39
CA VAL A 17 58.60 2.65 3.44
C VAL A 17 58.95 1.31 2.79
N GLN A 18 60.14 0.78 3.10
CA GLN A 18 60.66 -0.52 2.65
C GLN A 18 59.85 -1.69 3.23
N SER A 19 59.49 -2.64 2.38
CA SER A 19 58.97 -3.95 2.75
C SER A 19 60.10 -4.90 3.16
N VAL A 20 59.97 -5.48 4.35
CA VAL A 20 60.85 -6.58 4.81
C VAL A 20 60.26 -7.90 4.32
N ALA A 21 61.00 -8.59 3.47
CA ALA A 21 60.70 -9.94 3.01
C ALA A 21 61.16 -10.98 4.03
N THR A 22 60.25 -11.79 4.53
CA THR A 22 60.61 -12.98 5.31
C THR A 22 60.65 -14.18 4.38
N GLN A 23 61.84 -14.78 4.20
CA GLN A 23 62.07 -16.02 3.46
C GLN A 23 61.54 -17.21 4.26
N ALA A 24 60.68 -18.02 3.66
CA ALA A 24 60.32 -19.34 4.16
C ALA A 24 61.06 -20.39 3.28
N THR A 25 61.89 -21.16 3.93
CA THR A 25 62.68 -22.25 3.42
C THR A 25 61.80 -23.44 3.00
N THR A 26 61.91 -23.84 1.74
CA THR A 26 61.36 -25.08 1.19
C THR A 26 62.26 -26.25 1.53
N GLN A 27 61.78 -27.27 2.24
CA GLN A 27 62.38 -28.59 2.31
C GLN A 27 61.58 -29.54 1.41
N SER A 28 62.26 -30.06 0.41
CA SER A 28 61.83 -31.13 -0.51
C SER A 28 62.06 -32.49 0.14
N ALA A 29 61.07 -33.36 0.16
CA ALA A 29 61.13 -34.77 0.50
C ALA A 29 60.92 -35.63 -0.76
N PRO A 30 61.53 -36.80 -0.86
CA PRO A 30 61.77 -37.49 -2.15
C PRO A 30 60.59 -38.37 -2.59
N THR A 31 60.42 -38.38 -3.90
CA THR A 31 59.45 -39.22 -4.63
C THR A 31 59.88 -40.72 -4.56
N GLN A 32 58.97 -41.56 -4.05
CA GLN A 32 59.07 -43.02 -4.31
C GLN A 32 57.89 -43.43 -5.20
N SER A 33 58.26 -43.94 -6.36
CA SER A 33 57.38 -44.61 -7.31
C SER A 33 57.09 -46.05 -6.85
N ALA A 34 55.81 -46.41 -6.76
CA ALA A 34 55.36 -47.80 -6.60
C ALA A 34 54.39 -48.19 -7.73
N PRO A 35 54.32 -49.42 -8.12
CA PRO A 35 53.79 -49.87 -9.41
C PRO A 35 52.26 -50.02 -9.43
N ALA A 36 51.72 -49.84 -10.63
CA ALA A 36 50.31 -50.02 -10.93
C ALA A 36 49.80 -51.43 -10.66
N GLN A 37 48.89 -51.59 -9.74
CA GLN A 37 48.02 -52.75 -9.62
C GLN A 37 46.62 -52.45 -10.14
N SER A 38 46.24 -53.22 -11.16
CA SER A 38 44.86 -53.27 -11.69
C SER A 38 43.90 -53.79 -10.62
N THR A 39 42.97 -52.95 -10.22
CA THR A 39 41.89 -53.34 -9.31
C THR A 39 40.61 -53.65 -10.08
N PRO A 40 39.89 -54.72 -9.72
CA PRO A 40 38.68 -55.12 -10.42
C PRO A 40 37.53 -54.18 -10.04
N THR A 41 36.69 -53.90 -11.02
CA THR A 41 35.42 -53.17 -10.90
C THR A 41 34.54 -53.76 -9.78
N GLN A 42 34.47 -53.09 -8.63
CA GLN A 42 33.50 -53.44 -7.61
C GLN A 42 32.14 -52.90 -8.03
N SER A 43 31.23 -53.82 -8.34
CA SER A 43 29.79 -53.55 -8.39
C SER A 43 29.35 -53.04 -7.01
N THR A 44 28.82 -51.84 -6.95
CA THR A 44 28.21 -51.27 -5.76
C THR A 44 27.04 -52.17 -5.34
N LYS A 45 27.28 -53.07 -4.38
CA LYS A 45 26.21 -53.80 -3.67
C LYS A 45 25.42 -52.76 -2.89
N SER A 46 24.13 -52.58 -3.25
CA SER A 46 23.13 -51.89 -2.43
C SER A 46 23.20 -52.44 -1.01
N GLN A 47 23.35 -51.55 -0.02
CA GLN A 47 23.25 -51.97 1.39
C GLN A 47 21.87 -52.57 1.64
N PRO A 48 21.77 -53.68 2.37
CA PRO A 48 20.47 -54.28 2.66
C PRO A 48 19.63 -53.29 3.48
N VAL A 49 18.37 -53.08 3.06
CA VAL A 49 17.40 -52.30 3.80
C VAL A 49 17.17 -52.97 5.16
N PRO A 50 17.20 -52.21 6.29
CA PRO A 50 16.98 -52.81 7.62
C PRO A 50 15.62 -53.51 7.69
N VAL A 51 15.60 -54.75 8.17
CA VAL A 51 14.39 -55.51 8.41
C VAL A 51 13.73 -54.99 9.71
N ALA A 52 12.44 -54.69 9.67
CA ALA A 52 11.73 -54.18 10.83
C ALA A 52 11.77 -55.22 11.97
N PRO A 53 12.01 -54.83 13.24
CA PRO A 53 11.93 -55.71 14.39
C PRO A 53 10.56 -56.36 14.54
N ALA A 54 10.51 -57.58 15.11
CA ALA A 54 9.24 -58.26 15.34
C ALA A 54 8.32 -57.42 16.26
N GLY A 55 7.04 -57.28 15.89
CA GLY A 55 6.07 -56.46 16.63
C GLY A 55 5.96 -55.00 16.18
N THR A 56 6.73 -54.56 15.15
CA THR A 56 6.66 -53.23 14.57
C THR A 56 5.46 -53.12 13.62
N ASN A 57 4.63 -52.09 13.80
CA ASN A 57 3.56 -51.80 12.85
C ASN A 57 4.17 -51.17 11.59
N VAL A 58 4.25 -51.93 10.51
CA VAL A 58 4.83 -51.49 9.23
C VAL A 58 3.69 -51.10 8.28
N GLN A 59 3.67 -49.84 7.85
CA GLN A 59 2.70 -49.34 6.87
C GLN A 59 3.40 -49.04 5.54
N PRO A 60 2.88 -49.53 4.40
CA PRO A 60 3.47 -49.24 3.08
C PRO A 60 3.26 -47.79 2.72
N LEU A 61 4.35 -47.10 2.30
CA LEU A 61 4.28 -45.74 1.75
C LEU A 61 3.70 -45.78 0.33
N ARG A 62 2.63 -45.01 0.07
CA ARG A 62 1.95 -44.96 -1.23
C ARG A 62 1.84 -43.54 -1.73
N GLY A 63 1.64 -43.33 -3.05
CA GLY A 63 1.39 -42.05 -3.66
C GLY A 63 2.54 -41.06 -3.46
N VAL A 64 2.25 -39.87 -2.94
CA VAL A 64 3.22 -38.79 -2.72
C VAL A 64 4.35 -39.22 -1.79
N ALA A 65 4.05 -39.98 -0.72
CA ALA A 65 5.09 -40.43 0.22
C ALA A 65 6.10 -41.37 -0.44
N ALA A 66 5.67 -42.29 -1.30
CA ALA A 66 6.57 -43.15 -2.06
C ALA A 66 7.45 -42.35 -3.06
N ARG A 67 6.88 -41.32 -3.72
CA ARG A 67 7.64 -40.42 -4.59
C ARG A 67 8.70 -39.62 -3.85
N VAL A 68 8.40 -39.17 -2.62
CA VAL A 68 9.39 -38.51 -1.76
C VAL A 68 10.56 -39.42 -1.47
N VAL A 69 10.35 -40.71 -1.15
CA VAL A 69 11.43 -41.69 -0.94
C VAL A 69 12.29 -41.80 -2.18
N GLN A 70 11.69 -42.02 -3.35
CA GLN A 70 12.42 -42.11 -4.62
C GLN A 70 13.23 -40.85 -4.91
N SER A 71 12.66 -39.67 -4.68
CA SER A 71 13.35 -38.39 -4.89
C SER A 71 14.51 -38.23 -3.91
N MET A 72 14.37 -38.66 -2.65
CA MET A 72 15.43 -38.57 -1.65
C MET A 72 16.57 -39.56 -1.94
N GLU A 73 16.25 -40.76 -2.35
CA GLU A 73 17.26 -41.74 -2.80
C GLU A 73 18.03 -41.22 -4.03
N ALA A 74 17.34 -40.69 -5.03
CA ALA A 74 17.95 -40.06 -6.19
C ALA A 74 18.86 -38.88 -5.81
N SER A 75 18.48 -38.10 -4.80
CA SER A 75 19.25 -36.95 -4.31
C SER A 75 20.62 -37.32 -3.72
N LEU A 76 20.80 -38.57 -3.27
CA LEU A 76 22.09 -39.04 -2.73
C LEU A 76 23.19 -39.08 -3.79
N SER A 77 22.84 -39.15 -5.06
CA SER A 77 23.79 -39.10 -6.17
C SER A 77 24.30 -37.69 -6.50
N VAL A 78 23.69 -36.65 -5.91
CA VAL A 78 24.08 -35.26 -6.13
C VAL A 78 25.09 -34.82 -5.07
N PRO A 79 26.35 -34.53 -5.39
CA PRO A 79 27.30 -33.97 -4.43
C PRO A 79 26.96 -32.51 -4.15
N THR A 80 26.35 -32.26 -3.00
CA THR A 80 25.92 -30.92 -2.61
C THR A 80 26.91 -30.24 -1.68
N ALA A 81 27.04 -28.91 -1.82
CA ALA A 81 27.62 -28.04 -0.82
C ALA A 81 26.62 -26.95 -0.42
N THR A 82 26.87 -26.28 0.70
CA THR A 82 25.94 -25.26 1.24
C THR A 82 26.71 -24.04 1.70
N SER A 83 26.35 -22.90 1.16
CA SER A 83 26.75 -21.58 1.65
C SER A 83 25.69 -21.01 2.57
N VAL A 84 26.10 -20.23 3.59
CA VAL A 84 25.22 -19.66 4.58
C VAL A 84 25.50 -18.16 4.71
N ARG A 85 24.45 -17.33 4.79
CA ARG A 85 24.57 -15.89 5.01
C ARG A 85 23.48 -15.37 5.92
N ALA A 86 23.88 -14.63 6.95
CA ALA A 86 22.99 -13.89 7.81
C ALA A 86 22.69 -12.50 7.20
N ILE A 87 21.43 -12.09 7.21
CA ILE A 87 20.95 -10.84 6.59
C ILE A 87 20.15 -10.03 7.61
N PRO A 88 20.46 -8.74 7.83
CA PRO A 88 19.66 -7.87 8.66
C PRO A 88 18.24 -7.72 8.07
N ALA A 89 17.21 -7.96 8.89
CA ALA A 89 15.84 -8.01 8.42
C ALA A 89 15.06 -6.70 8.65
N LYS A 90 15.65 -5.70 9.31
CA LYS A 90 14.97 -4.46 9.71
C LYS A 90 14.26 -3.78 8.54
N LEU A 91 14.96 -3.52 7.44
CA LEU A 91 14.37 -2.85 6.27
C LEU A 91 13.24 -3.67 5.65
N MET A 92 13.41 -4.99 5.55
CA MET A 92 12.41 -5.89 5.02
C MET A 92 11.15 -5.93 5.91
N ILE A 93 11.31 -5.94 7.23
CA ILE A 93 10.20 -5.87 8.20
C ILE A 93 9.43 -4.57 8.04
N ASP A 94 10.12 -3.45 7.94
CA ASP A 94 9.53 -2.12 7.91
C ASP A 94 8.76 -1.89 6.61
N ASN A 95 9.37 -2.17 5.45
CA ASN A 95 8.69 -2.06 4.16
C ASN A 95 7.52 -3.04 4.05
N ARG A 96 7.67 -4.29 4.50
CA ARG A 96 6.55 -5.24 4.54
C ARG A 96 5.38 -4.75 5.40
N THR A 97 5.66 -4.06 6.49
CA THR A 97 4.62 -3.47 7.35
C THR A 97 3.85 -2.38 6.58
N VAL A 98 4.55 -1.51 5.86
CA VAL A 98 3.95 -0.49 5.01
C VAL A 98 3.10 -1.12 3.90
N ILE A 99 3.64 -2.11 3.20
CA ILE A 99 2.94 -2.86 2.14
C ILE A 99 1.65 -3.47 2.68
N ASN A 100 1.72 -4.21 3.79
CA ASN A 100 0.55 -4.90 4.35
C ASN A 100 -0.50 -3.93 4.91
N ASN A 101 -0.09 -2.79 5.44
CA ASN A 101 -1.02 -1.73 5.83
C ASN A 101 -1.76 -1.16 4.61
N HIS A 102 -1.08 -0.97 3.50
CA HIS A 102 -1.71 -0.53 2.25
C HIS A 102 -2.69 -1.59 1.71
N LEU A 103 -2.26 -2.84 1.59
CA LEU A 103 -3.11 -3.93 1.10
C LEU A 103 -4.37 -4.15 1.94
N LYS A 104 -4.26 -4.07 3.27
CA LYS A 104 -5.41 -4.22 4.19
C LYS A 104 -6.53 -3.21 3.90
N ARG A 105 -6.19 -2.04 3.39
CA ARG A 105 -7.13 -0.92 3.13
C ARG A 105 -7.72 -0.92 1.72
N GLY A 106 -7.12 -1.68 0.79
CA GLY A 106 -7.53 -1.74 -0.60
C GLY A 106 -7.97 -3.14 -1.01
N ARG A 107 -7.11 -3.81 -1.76
CA ARG A 107 -7.41 -5.12 -2.39
C ARG A 107 -7.49 -6.29 -1.41
N GLY A 108 -7.04 -6.12 -0.16
CA GLY A 108 -6.85 -7.22 0.76
C GLY A 108 -5.61 -8.06 0.46
N GLY A 109 -5.44 -9.16 1.19
CA GLY A 109 -4.26 -10.02 1.06
C GLY A 109 -3.12 -9.61 1.99
N LYS A 110 -2.03 -10.39 1.97
CA LYS A 110 -0.88 -10.18 2.86
C LYS A 110 0.40 -10.66 2.19
N VAL A 111 1.37 -9.78 2.05
CA VAL A 111 2.72 -10.14 1.63
C VAL A 111 3.49 -10.77 2.80
N SER A 112 4.06 -11.95 2.60
CA SER A 112 4.93 -12.65 3.56
C SER A 112 6.39 -12.32 3.31
N PHE A 113 7.27 -12.65 4.26
CA PHE A 113 8.71 -12.56 4.05
C PHE A 113 9.19 -13.51 2.95
N THR A 114 8.55 -14.67 2.82
CA THR A 114 8.88 -15.64 1.76
C THR A 114 8.63 -15.06 0.36
N HIS A 115 7.59 -14.23 0.18
CA HIS A 115 7.36 -13.54 -1.09
C HIS A 115 8.50 -12.56 -1.41
N LEU A 116 8.95 -11.76 -0.44
CA LEU A 116 10.04 -10.79 -0.63
C LEU A 116 11.35 -11.50 -0.93
N ILE A 117 11.69 -12.55 -0.16
CA ILE A 117 12.92 -13.32 -0.35
C ILE A 117 12.88 -14.10 -1.67
N GLY A 118 11.74 -14.71 -2.02
CA GLY A 118 11.56 -15.41 -3.29
C GLY A 118 11.73 -14.48 -4.49
N TYR A 119 11.16 -13.28 -4.44
CA TYR A 119 11.33 -12.31 -5.51
C TYR A 119 12.76 -11.77 -5.61
N ALA A 120 13.44 -11.55 -4.47
CA ALA A 120 14.87 -11.21 -4.45
C ALA A 120 15.74 -12.34 -5.03
N MET A 121 15.41 -13.60 -4.74
CA MET A 121 16.06 -14.77 -5.32
C MET A 121 15.92 -14.80 -6.85
N ILE A 122 14.74 -14.54 -7.38
CA ILE A 122 14.48 -14.48 -8.83
C ILE A 122 15.30 -13.35 -9.47
N LYS A 123 15.31 -12.15 -8.88
CA LYS A 123 16.14 -11.03 -9.37
C LYS A 123 17.62 -11.38 -9.38
N ALA A 124 18.12 -12.00 -8.32
CA ALA A 124 19.51 -12.45 -8.25
C ALA A 124 19.83 -13.51 -9.30
N ALA A 125 18.95 -14.51 -9.50
CA ALA A 125 19.13 -15.57 -10.49
C ALA A 125 19.05 -15.04 -11.93
N ARG A 126 18.22 -14.04 -12.20
CA ARG A 126 18.17 -13.36 -13.50
C ARG A 126 19.50 -12.68 -13.84
N ALA A 127 20.18 -12.15 -12.85
CA ALA A 127 21.49 -11.51 -13.04
C ALA A 127 22.67 -12.48 -12.96
N MET A 128 22.45 -13.71 -12.46
CA MET A 128 23.43 -14.78 -12.34
C MET A 128 22.84 -16.07 -12.91
N PRO A 129 22.68 -16.19 -14.26
CA PRO A 129 21.98 -17.32 -14.89
C PRO A 129 22.62 -18.67 -14.60
N GLU A 130 23.91 -18.71 -14.33
CA GLU A 130 24.66 -19.91 -13.94
C GLU A 130 24.09 -20.56 -12.66
N MET A 131 23.42 -19.80 -11.79
CA MET A 131 22.76 -20.33 -10.58
C MET A 131 21.45 -21.06 -10.88
N ASN A 132 20.90 -20.90 -12.10
CA ASN A 132 19.72 -21.64 -12.60
C ASN A 132 20.10 -22.87 -13.44
N ALA A 133 21.39 -23.18 -13.56
CA ALA A 133 21.88 -24.33 -14.32
C ALA A 133 21.67 -25.65 -13.58
N PHE A 134 21.66 -26.76 -14.29
CA PHE A 134 21.61 -28.11 -13.72
C PHE A 134 22.60 -29.04 -14.41
N TYR A 135 23.07 -30.09 -13.69
CA TYR A 135 23.92 -31.11 -14.22
C TYR A 135 23.11 -32.10 -15.07
N THR A 136 23.66 -32.44 -16.24
CA THR A 136 23.12 -33.48 -17.11
C THR A 136 24.29 -34.26 -17.78
N GLU A 137 23.96 -35.26 -18.56
CA GLU A 137 24.92 -36.00 -19.39
C GLU A 137 24.44 -35.94 -20.84
N GLN A 138 25.38 -35.68 -21.74
CA GLN A 138 25.14 -35.73 -23.18
C GLN A 138 26.15 -36.70 -23.78
N ASP A 139 25.66 -37.72 -24.47
CA ASP A 139 26.48 -38.80 -25.05
C ASP A 139 27.42 -39.49 -24.04
N GLY A 140 26.96 -39.68 -22.81
CA GLY A 140 27.72 -40.28 -21.71
C GLY A 140 28.81 -39.37 -21.14
N LYS A 141 28.84 -38.08 -21.48
CA LYS A 141 29.77 -37.08 -20.95
C LYS A 141 29.06 -36.07 -20.06
N PRO A 142 29.73 -35.63 -18.98
CA PRO A 142 29.22 -34.55 -18.14
C PRO A 142 28.87 -33.31 -18.96
N ALA A 143 27.66 -32.75 -18.77
CA ALA A 143 27.20 -31.56 -19.45
C ALA A 143 26.46 -30.64 -18.49
N LEU A 144 26.45 -29.35 -18.81
CA LEU A 144 25.70 -28.31 -18.14
C LEU A 144 24.41 -28.03 -18.91
N GLY A 145 23.26 -28.20 -18.27
CA GLY A 145 21.98 -27.74 -18.79
C GLY A 145 21.66 -26.30 -18.30
N GLN A 146 21.31 -25.42 -19.23
CA GLN A 146 20.93 -24.05 -18.93
C GLN A 146 19.47 -23.86 -19.33
N PRO A 147 18.53 -23.82 -18.36
CA PRO A 147 17.12 -23.55 -18.66
C PRO A 147 16.93 -22.14 -19.23
N GLU A 148 16.03 -21.99 -20.19
CA GLU A 148 15.63 -20.70 -20.73
C GLU A 148 14.90 -19.84 -19.70
N HIS A 149 14.13 -20.50 -18.84
CA HIS A 149 13.27 -19.85 -17.86
C HIS A 149 13.63 -20.21 -16.41
N ILE A 150 13.28 -19.31 -15.48
CA ILE A 150 13.36 -19.56 -14.05
C ILE A 150 12.00 -20.07 -13.56
N ASN A 151 11.94 -21.37 -13.25
CA ASN A 151 10.76 -22.01 -12.69
C ASN A 151 11.00 -22.29 -11.20
N LEU A 152 10.37 -21.48 -10.34
CA LEU A 152 10.59 -21.53 -8.90
C LEU A 152 9.67 -22.52 -8.20
N GLY A 153 10.22 -23.61 -7.68
CA GLY A 153 9.54 -24.52 -6.78
C GLY A 153 9.35 -23.90 -5.38
N ILE A 154 8.14 -23.89 -4.88
CA ILE A 154 7.84 -23.40 -3.53
C ILE A 154 7.45 -24.54 -2.61
N ALA A 155 8.22 -24.73 -1.54
CA ALA A 155 7.95 -25.78 -0.56
C ALA A 155 6.77 -25.39 0.34
N ILE A 156 5.63 -26.06 0.18
CA ILE A 156 4.39 -25.85 0.95
C ILE A 156 4.20 -27.04 1.88
N ASP A 157 4.22 -26.77 3.18
CA ASP A 157 3.98 -27.76 4.21
C ASP A 157 2.53 -27.68 4.69
N LEU A 158 1.79 -28.76 4.50
CA LEU A 158 0.38 -28.87 4.82
C LEU A 158 0.19 -29.77 6.05
N ALA A 159 -0.37 -29.22 7.12
CA ALA A 159 -0.86 -30.00 8.23
C ALA A 159 -2.24 -30.59 7.89
N LYS A 160 -2.40 -31.90 8.02
CA LYS A 160 -3.67 -32.59 7.81
C LYS A 160 -4.46 -32.70 9.13
N PRO A 161 -5.79 -32.90 9.05
CA PRO A 161 -6.62 -33.06 10.23
C PRO A 161 -6.23 -34.26 11.14
N ASP A 162 -5.57 -35.27 10.58
CA ASP A 162 -5.06 -36.46 11.29
C ASP A 162 -3.72 -36.20 12.01
N GLY A 163 -3.22 -34.94 11.99
CA GLY A 163 -1.94 -34.55 12.57
C GLY A 163 -0.72 -34.87 11.69
N SER A 164 -0.89 -35.57 10.57
CA SER A 164 0.19 -35.80 9.62
C SER A 164 0.54 -34.54 8.82
N ARG A 165 1.77 -34.49 8.32
CA ARG A 165 2.25 -33.37 7.48
C ARG A 165 2.55 -33.87 6.08
N GLN A 166 2.24 -33.03 5.10
CA GLN A 166 2.54 -33.32 3.69
C GLN A 166 3.27 -32.14 3.08
N LEU A 167 4.48 -32.40 2.57
CA LEU A 167 5.25 -31.43 1.83
C LEU A 167 4.93 -31.55 0.33
N LEU A 168 4.58 -30.42 -0.29
CA LEU A 168 4.37 -30.29 -1.72
C LEU A 168 5.29 -29.18 -2.24
N VAL A 169 5.84 -29.35 -3.46
CA VAL A 169 6.73 -28.36 -4.07
C VAL A 169 6.24 -28.05 -5.49
N PRO A 170 5.09 -27.34 -5.62
CA PRO A 170 4.66 -26.86 -6.93
C PRO A 170 5.58 -25.75 -7.44
N SER A 171 5.53 -25.48 -8.75
CA SER A 171 6.44 -24.60 -9.47
C SER A 171 5.71 -23.44 -10.11
N ILE A 172 6.12 -22.22 -9.78
CA ILE A 172 5.73 -21.01 -10.52
C ILE A 172 6.62 -20.90 -11.76
N LYS A 173 6.00 -20.78 -12.94
CA LYS A 173 6.71 -20.78 -14.22
C LYS A 173 7.13 -19.38 -14.64
N ASN A 174 8.25 -19.30 -15.38
CA ASN A 174 8.74 -18.08 -16.03
C ASN A 174 8.80 -16.86 -15.08
N CYS A 175 9.31 -17.11 -13.87
CA CYS A 175 9.30 -16.11 -12.80
C CYS A 175 10.08 -14.85 -13.15
N GLU A 176 11.06 -14.92 -14.03
CA GLU A 176 11.88 -13.79 -14.49
C GLU A 176 11.08 -12.75 -15.29
N THR A 177 9.92 -13.14 -15.83
CA THR A 177 9.04 -12.24 -16.62
C THR A 177 8.00 -11.54 -15.78
N LEU A 178 7.80 -11.97 -14.53
CA LEU A 178 6.74 -11.49 -13.65
C LEU A 178 7.20 -10.25 -12.86
N ASP A 179 6.32 -9.25 -12.79
CA ASP A 179 6.45 -8.21 -11.78
C ASP A 179 6.08 -8.76 -10.38
N PHE A 180 6.32 -7.96 -9.34
CA PHE A 180 6.04 -8.43 -7.97
C PHE A 180 4.57 -8.76 -7.72
N ALA A 181 3.63 -8.01 -8.29
CA ALA A 181 2.20 -8.26 -8.08
C ALA A 181 1.76 -9.55 -8.78
N GLN A 182 2.27 -9.81 -9.96
CA GLN A 182 2.05 -11.05 -10.72
C GLN A 182 2.67 -12.24 -10.01
N PHE A 183 3.92 -12.12 -9.55
CA PHE A 183 4.60 -13.16 -8.78
C PHE A 183 3.86 -13.48 -7.48
N TRP A 184 3.46 -12.46 -6.71
CA TRP A 184 2.68 -12.64 -5.49
C TRP A 184 1.35 -13.33 -5.76
N SER A 185 0.63 -12.94 -6.81
CA SER A 185 -0.63 -13.57 -7.23
C SER A 185 -0.44 -15.04 -7.59
N ALA A 186 0.59 -15.36 -8.38
CA ALA A 186 0.94 -16.73 -8.76
C ALA A 186 1.30 -17.60 -7.55
N TYR A 187 2.07 -17.03 -6.60
CA TYR A 187 2.43 -17.71 -5.36
C TYR A 187 1.19 -18.05 -4.52
N GLU A 188 0.31 -17.09 -4.29
CA GLU A 188 -0.93 -17.29 -3.52
C GLU A 188 -1.88 -18.28 -4.23
N ASP A 189 -1.90 -18.31 -5.56
CA ASP A 189 -2.65 -19.31 -6.34
C ASP A 189 -2.13 -20.72 -6.10
N MET A 190 -0.81 -20.93 -6.13
CA MET A 190 -0.19 -22.23 -5.82
C MET A 190 -0.51 -22.67 -4.39
N VAL A 191 -0.44 -21.76 -3.41
CA VAL A 191 -0.80 -22.07 -2.02
C VAL A 191 -2.28 -22.42 -1.90
N ARG A 192 -3.16 -21.74 -2.61
CA ARG A 192 -4.61 -22.02 -2.61
C ARG A 192 -4.90 -23.37 -3.25
N LYS A 193 -4.32 -23.68 -4.40
CA LYS A 193 -4.42 -24.99 -5.07
C LYS A 193 -3.91 -26.12 -4.18
N ALA A 194 -2.76 -25.92 -3.51
CA ALA A 194 -2.20 -26.90 -2.58
C ALA A 194 -3.14 -27.19 -1.42
N ARG A 195 -3.71 -26.16 -0.80
CA ARG A 195 -4.68 -26.32 0.31
C ARG A 195 -6.00 -26.92 -0.15
N GLY A 196 -6.45 -26.61 -1.35
CA GLY A 196 -7.67 -27.16 -1.96
C GLY A 196 -7.51 -28.55 -2.57
N GLY A 197 -6.30 -29.10 -2.61
CA GLY A 197 -6.01 -30.40 -3.23
C GLY A 197 -6.22 -30.42 -4.75
N SER A 198 -6.14 -29.27 -5.42
CA SER A 198 -6.39 -29.10 -6.85
C SER A 198 -5.11 -28.90 -7.70
N LEU A 199 -3.93 -29.23 -7.13
CA LEU A 199 -2.68 -29.23 -7.89
C LEU A 199 -2.67 -30.35 -8.94
N THR A 200 -2.23 -30.04 -10.14
CA THR A 200 -2.09 -30.95 -11.26
C THR A 200 -0.63 -31.44 -11.41
N VAL A 201 -0.36 -32.39 -12.28
CA VAL A 201 0.99 -32.88 -12.56
C VAL A 201 1.86 -31.78 -13.17
N GLU A 202 1.27 -30.91 -13.98
CA GLU A 202 1.93 -29.78 -14.65
C GLU A 202 2.42 -28.73 -13.61
N ASP A 203 1.72 -28.57 -12.49
CA ASP A 203 2.14 -27.66 -11.42
C ASP A 203 3.47 -28.10 -10.77
N PHE A 204 3.86 -29.36 -10.89
CA PHE A 204 5.13 -29.89 -10.34
C PHE A 204 6.25 -30.03 -11.37
N ALA A 205 5.95 -29.98 -12.66
CA ALA A 205 6.89 -30.24 -13.72
C ALA A 205 7.85 -29.06 -13.96
N GLY A 206 9.08 -29.35 -14.43
CA GLY A 206 10.01 -28.34 -14.96
C GLY A 206 10.54 -27.34 -13.94
N THR A 207 10.58 -27.65 -12.66
CA THR A 207 11.18 -26.81 -11.62
C THR A 207 12.69 -26.73 -11.81
N THR A 208 13.25 -25.53 -11.87
CA THR A 208 14.69 -25.31 -12.08
C THR A 208 15.44 -24.97 -10.81
N MET A 209 14.80 -24.30 -9.87
CA MET A 209 15.31 -24.01 -8.52
C MET A 209 14.18 -24.02 -7.49
N SER A 210 14.51 -24.15 -6.22
CA SER A 210 13.52 -24.28 -5.16
C SER A 210 13.76 -23.31 -4.01
N LEU A 211 12.65 -22.90 -3.35
CA LEU A 211 12.63 -22.11 -2.13
C LEU A 211 11.92 -22.88 -1.03
N THR A 212 12.58 -23.04 0.12
CA THR A 212 11.99 -23.64 1.31
C THR A 212 12.11 -22.73 2.52
N ASN A 213 11.10 -22.69 3.38
CA ASN A 213 11.08 -21.82 4.55
C ASN A 213 10.78 -22.60 5.85
N PRO A 214 11.76 -23.33 6.41
CA PRO A 214 11.62 -23.97 7.71
C PRO A 214 11.66 -22.97 8.89
N GLY A 215 12.03 -21.71 8.65
CA GLY A 215 12.07 -20.67 9.68
C GLY A 215 10.71 -20.35 10.30
N THR A 216 9.61 -20.68 9.63
CA THR A 216 8.24 -20.51 10.18
C THR A 216 7.96 -21.38 11.42
N ILE A 217 8.73 -22.44 11.63
CA ILE A 217 8.66 -23.34 12.80
C ILE A 217 9.86 -23.19 13.75
N GLY A 218 10.64 -22.08 13.58
CA GLY A 218 11.76 -21.76 14.48
C GLY A 218 13.13 -22.32 14.05
N THR A 219 13.23 -23.03 12.91
CA THR A 219 14.52 -23.53 12.44
C THR A 219 15.41 -22.37 11.98
N VAL A 220 16.57 -22.19 12.62
CA VAL A 220 17.49 -21.05 12.32
C VAL A 220 18.12 -21.20 10.93
N HIS A 221 18.57 -22.40 10.57
CA HIS A 221 19.03 -22.76 9.22
C HIS A 221 18.84 -24.24 8.97
N SER A 222 18.76 -24.60 7.70
CA SER A 222 18.65 -26.00 7.28
C SER A 222 19.55 -26.24 6.06
N VAL A 223 19.94 -27.49 5.89
CA VAL A 223 20.66 -27.97 4.69
C VAL A 223 19.71 -28.92 3.95
N PRO A 224 18.81 -28.37 3.12
CA PRO A 224 17.84 -29.19 2.39
C PRO A 224 18.53 -30.05 1.34
N ARG A 225 17.96 -31.22 1.05
CA ARG A 225 18.42 -32.06 -0.06
C ARG A 225 18.01 -31.44 -1.40
N LEU A 226 18.95 -31.42 -2.32
CA LEU A 226 18.72 -30.94 -3.67
C LEU A 226 17.98 -32.03 -4.48
N VAL A 227 16.91 -31.66 -5.14
CA VAL A 227 16.19 -32.55 -6.05
C VAL A 227 17.02 -32.70 -7.35
N GLN A 228 17.10 -33.92 -7.87
CA GLN A 228 17.76 -34.17 -9.13
C GLN A 228 17.18 -33.33 -10.27
N GLY A 229 18.03 -32.74 -11.10
CA GLY A 229 17.63 -31.83 -12.18
C GLY A 229 17.46 -30.36 -11.74
N GLN A 230 17.78 -30.03 -10.48
CA GLN A 230 17.88 -28.65 -10.00
C GLN A 230 19.30 -28.31 -9.61
N GLY A 231 19.75 -27.10 -9.91
CA GLY A 231 21.07 -26.63 -9.52
C GLY A 231 21.17 -26.11 -8.10
N LEU A 232 20.03 -25.58 -7.57
CA LEU A 232 20.01 -24.81 -6.34
C LEU A 232 18.69 -24.96 -5.58
N ILE A 233 18.77 -25.01 -4.25
CA ILE A 233 17.66 -24.80 -3.33
C ILE A 233 18.04 -23.75 -2.28
N LEU A 234 17.21 -22.71 -2.13
CA LEU A 234 17.36 -21.67 -1.11
C LEU A 234 16.52 -22.01 0.13
N GLY A 235 17.17 -22.10 1.30
CA GLY A 235 16.50 -22.26 2.59
C GLY A 235 16.41 -20.92 3.32
N VAL A 236 15.23 -20.64 3.90
CA VAL A 236 14.98 -19.45 4.72
C VAL A 236 14.87 -19.88 6.17
N GLY A 237 15.76 -19.39 7.01
CA GLY A 237 15.79 -19.64 8.44
C GLY A 237 14.80 -18.77 9.22
N ALA A 238 14.68 -19.03 10.51
CA ALA A 238 13.90 -18.22 11.45
C ALA A 238 14.43 -16.77 11.49
N MET A 239 13.51 -15.83 11.62
CA MET A 239 13.83 -14.42 11.74
C MET A 239 13.72 -14.00 13.19
N ASP A 240 14.84 -13.80 13.85
CA ASP A 240 14.90 -13.39 15.25
C ASP A 240 16.12 -12.52 15.55
N TYR A 241 16.17 -11.95 16.74
CA TYR A 241 17.36 -11.25 17.20
C TYR A 241 18.54 -12.23 17.34
N PRO A 242 19.80 -11.75 17.22
CA PRO A 242 20.95 -12.56 17.59
C PRO A 242 20.82 -13.05 19.05
N ALA A 243 21.28 -14.26 19.32
CA ALA A 243 21.08 -14.95 20.60
C ALA A 243 21.56 -14.12 21.80
N GLU A 244 22.59 -13.31 21.61
CA GLU A 244 23.20 -12.42 22.61
C GLU A 244 22.22 -11.35 23.13
N PHE A 245 21.17 -11.05 22.36
CA PHE A 245 20.17 -10.02 22.67
C PHE A 245 18.80 -10.57 23.08
N HIS A 246 18.63 -11.90 23.20
CA HIS A 246 17.34 -12.50 23.59
C HIS A 246 16.86 -12.09 24.99
N GLY A 247 17.79 -11.72 25.88
CA GLY A 247 17.47 -11.23 27.23
C GLY A 247 17.37 -9.70 27.35
N ALA A 248 17.61 -8.97 26.27
CA ALA A 248 17.56 -7.50 26.31
C ALA A 248 16.11 -7.00 26.23
N SER A 249 15.83 -5.86 26.88
CA SER A 249 14.53 -5.19 26.76
C SER A 249 14.31 -4.65 25.35
N VAL A 250 13.04 -4.42 24.98
CA VAL A 250 12.69 -3.82 23.67
C VAL A 250 13.32 -2.44 23.53
N GLU A 251 13.39 -1.69 24.63
CA GLU A 251 13.98 -0.36 24.69
C GLU A 251 15.49 -0.43 24.40
N THR A 252 16.22 -1.30 25.09
CA THR A 252 17.66 -1.51 24.87
C THR A 252 17.96 -1.94 23.42
N ILE A 253 17.17 -2.87 22.88
CA ILE A 253 17.31 -3.30 21.48
C ILE A 253 17.11 -2.13 20.51
N SER A 254 16.11 -1.29 20.77
CA SER A 254 15.81 -0.12 19.94
C SER A 254 16.88 0.97 20.06
N GLU A 255 17.38 1.24 21.27
CA GLU A 255 18.45 2.20 21.51
C GLU A 255 19.77 1.80 20.85
N LEU A 256 20.12 0.51 20.92
CA LEU A 256 21.32 -0.03 20.30
C LEU A 256 21.21 -0.22 18.78
N GLY A 257 20.03 0.00 18.19
CA GLY A 257 19.81 -0.22 16.76
C GLY A 257 19.97 -1.68 16.32
N ILE A 258 19.59 -2.64 17.16
CA ILE A 258 19.75 -4.06 16.86
C ILE A 258 18.65 -4.54 15.92
N SER A 259 19.05 -5.08 14.76
CA SER A 259 18.14 -5.70 13.81
C SER A 259 17.87 -7.17 14.13
N LYS A 260 16.66 -7.64 13.86
CA LYS A 260 16.45 -9.07 13.64
C LYS A 260 17.25 -9.54 12.43
N VAL A 261 17.67 -10.78 12.45
CA VAL A 261 18.46 -11.41 11.40
C VAL A 261 17.69 -12.60 10.83
N VAL A 262 17.74 -12.76 9.53
CA VAL A 262 17.29 -13.98 8.82
C VAL A 262 18.50 -14.66 8.21
N THR A 263 18.64 -15.97 8.41
CA THR A 263 19.71 -16.76 7.80
C THR A 263 19.21 -17.40 6.52
N LEU A 264 19.89 -17.14 5.41
CA LEU A 264 19.65 -17.82 4.15
C LEU A 264 20.72 -18.88 3.91
N THR A 265 20.30 -20.05 3.42
CA THR A 265 21.17 -21.15 3.04
C THR A 265 21.00 -21.45 1.55
N SER A 266 22.09 -21.52 0.81
CA SER A 266 22.11 -21.92 -0.59
C SER A 266 22.76 -23.30 -0.66
N THR A 267 21.95 -24.34 -0.87
CA THR A 267 22.43 -25.69 -1.14
C THR A 267 22.39 -25.93 -2.64
N TYR A 268 23.51 -26.34 -3.22
CA TYR A 268 23.70 -26.40 -4.65
C TYR A 268 24.46 -27.66 -5.08
N ASP A 269 24.35 -28.01 -6.37
CA ASP A 269 25.11 -29.08 -7.02
C ASP A 269 26.53 -28.62 -7.25
N HIS A 270 27.47 -29.16 -6.47
CA HIS A 270 28.88 -28.74 -6.52
C HIS A 270 29.64 -29.24 -7.77
N ARG A 271 28.99 -30.02 -8.62
CA ARG A 271 29.55 -30.36 -9.95
C ARG A 271 29.56 -29.19 -10.91
N ILE A 272 28.59 -28.26 -10.74
CA ILE A 272 28.30 -27.15 -11.68
C ILE A 272 28.36 -25.77 -11.04
N ILE A 273 28.09 -25.64 -9.75
CA ILE A 273 28.15 -24.38 -9.02
C ILE A 273 29.30 -24.43 -8.01
N GLN A 274 30.16 -23.42 -8.05
CA GLN A 274 31.28 -23.28 -7.14
C GLN A 274 30.89 -22.51 -5.88
N GLY A 275 31.63 -22.72 -4.78
CA GLY A 275 31.38 -22.04 -3.50
C GLY A 275 31.38 -20.51 -3.59
N ALA A 276 32.28 -19.96 -4.40
CA ALA A 276 32.35 -18.52 -4.65
C ALA A 276 31.08 -18.00 -5.33
N GLN A 277 30.56 -18.67 -6.35
CA GLN A 277 29.30 -18.30 -7.04
C GLN A 277 28.10 -18.33 -6.08
N SER A 278 27.99 -19.38 -5.26
CA SER A 278 26.94 -19.49 -4.26
C SER A 278 27.06 -18.40 -3.18
N GLY A 279 28.28 -18.05 -2.77
CA GLY A 279 28.56 -16.95 -1.86
C GLY A 279 28.15 -15.59 -2.44
N ASP A 280 28.49 -15.33 -3.70
CA ASP A 280 28.13 -14.12 -4.43
C ASP A 280 26.62 -14.02 -4.67
N PHE A 281 25.95 -15.12 -4.97
CA PHE A 281 24.51 -15.20 -5.10
C PHE A 281 23.80 -14.77 -3.80
N LEU A 282 24.23 -15.32 -2.66
CA LEU A 282 23.71 -14.90 -1.36
C LEU A 282 24.06 -13.44 -1.01
N ARG A 283 25.24 -12.96 -1.42
CA ARG A 283 25.61 -11.54 -1.27
C ARG A 283 24.68 -10.66 -2.08
N ARG A 284 24.39 -11.00 -3.33
CA ARG A 284 23.49 -10.24 -4.18
C ARG A 284 22.05 -10.22 -3.62
N ILE A 285 21.53 -11.35 -3.15
CA ILE A 285 20.22 -11.39 -2.46
C ILE A 285 20.23 -10.47 -1.24
N HIS A 286 21.30 -10.46 -0.46
CA HIS A 286 21.47 -9.58 0.69
C HIS A 286 21.38 -8.10 0.27
N GLU A 287 22.13 -7.69 -0.74
CA GLU A 287 22.14 -6.32 -1.26
C GLU A 287 20.76 -5.90 -1.78
N ILE A 288 20.09 -6.77 -2.52
CA ILE A 288 18.69 -6.55 -2.99
C ILE A 288 17.74 -6.35 -1.80
N LEU A 289 17.81 -7.21 -0.78
CA LEU A 289 16.95 -7.11 0.41
C LEU A 289 17.25 -5.88 1.27
N LEU A 290 18.44 -5.30 1.17
CA LEU A 290 18.78 -3.99 1.73
C LEU A 290 18.42 -2.80 0.83
N GLY A 291 17.63 -3.03 -0.23
CA GLY A 291 17.10 -1.99 -1.11
C GLY A 291 17.96 -1.70 -2.34
N GLY A 292 18.96 -2.54 -2.63
CA GLY A 292 19.69 -2.48 -3.90
C GLY A 292 18.79 -2.76 -5.11
N GLU A 293 19.19 -2.29 -6.28
CA GLU A 293 18.49 -2.49 -7.56
C GLU A 293 17.03 -2.04 -7.53
N ASP A 294 16.73 -0.94 -6.82
CA ASP A 294 15.38 -0.36 -6.68
C ASP A 294 14.30 -1.37 -6.24
N PHE A 295 14.72 -2.41 -5.50
CA PHE A 295 13.88 -3.56 -5.15
C PHE A 295 12.55 -3.20 -4.52
N TYR A 296 12.55 -2.31 -3.53
CA TYR A 296 11.31 -1.91 -2.88
C TYR A 296 10.51 -0.90 -3.70
N ASP A 297 11.16 -0.11 -4.56
CA ASP A 297 10.48 0.81 -5.47
C ASP A 297 9.65 0.05 -6.50
N GLU A 298 10.23 -0.99 -7.12
CA GLU A 298 9.53 -1.87 -8.04
C GLU A 298 8.33 -2.56 -7.37
N ILE A 299 8.49 -3.04 -6.13
CA ILE A 299 7.41 -3.65 -5.35
C ILE A 299 6.29 -2.64 -5.08
N PHE A 300 6.63 -1.42 -4.64
CA PHE A 300 5.66 -0.37 -4.36
C PHE A 300 4.92 0.05 -5.63
N GLN A 301 5.64 0.16 -6.75
CA GLN A 301 5.05 0.45 -8.05
C GLN A 301 4.10 -0.66 -8.51
N ALA A 302 4.51 -1.92 -8.46
CA ALA A 302 3.68 -3.07 -8.86
C ALA A 302 2.41 -3.18 -8.01
N LEU A 303 2.47 -2.84 -6.73
CA LEU A 303 1.34 -2.84 -5.80
C LEU A 303 0.56 -1.51 -5.79
N ARG A 304 0.96 -0.53 -6.59
CA ARG A 304 0.39 0.84 -6.65
C ARG A 304 0.35 1.53 -5.29
N ILE A 305 1.45 1.44 -4.53
CA ILE A 305 1.60 2.16 -3.27
C ILE A 305 2.05 3.59 -3.57
N PRO A 306 1.29 4.63 -3.17
CA PRO A 306 1.50 6.00 -3.66
C PRO A 306 2.67 6.74 -3.02
N TYR A 307 3.36 6.15 -2.05
CA TYR A 307 4.52 6.76 -1.37
C TYR A 307 5.78 5.92 -1.52
N VAL A 308 6.92 6.56 -1.30
CA VAL A 308 8.24 5.92 -1.42
C VAL A 308 8.50 4.91 -0.30
N PRO A 309 9.26 3.84 -0.58
CA PRO A 309 9.66 2.88 0.44
C PRO A 309 10.64 3.48 1.46
N ILE A 310 10.71 2.84 2.63
CA ILE A 310 11.73 3.12 3.62
C ILE A 310 13.08 2.70 3.06
N ARG A 311 14.12 3.54 3.27
CA ARG A 311 15.48 3.30 2.79
C ARG A 311 16.38 2.75 3.88
N TRP A 312 17.37 1.93 3.49
CA TRP A 312 18.43 1.51 4.38
C TRP A 312 19.39 2.67 4.61
N VAL A 313 19.59 3.01 5.88
CA VAL A 313 20.60 3.97 6.32
C VAL A 313 21.32 3.34 7.50
N PRO A 314 22.67 3.32 7.51
CA PRO A 314 23.42 2.91 8.71
C PRO A 314 23.05 3.76 9.92
N ASP A 315 23.02 3.15 11.10
CA ASP A 315 22.87 3.92 12.33
C ASP A 315 24.13 4.78 12.54
N VAL A 316 23.92 6.07 12.71
CA VAL A 316 25.02 7.02 12.94
C VAL A 316 25.06 7.31 14.42
N SER A 317 26.12 6.86 15.10
CA SER A 317 26.39 7.22 16.48
C SER A 317 26.56 8.74 16.58
N VAL A 318 25.64 9.43 17.24
CA VAL A 318 25.81 10.84 17.62
C VAL A 318 26.98 10.89 18.60
N LYS A 319 28.02 11.65 18.26
CA LYS A 319 29.21 11.81 19.11
C LYS A 319 28.78 12.22 20.52
N LYS A 320 29.33 11.54 21.52
CA LYS A 320 29.01 11.54 22.95
C LYS A 320 28.93 12.89 23.71
N ASN A 321 29.04 14.04 23.09
CA ASN A 321 29.04 15.34 23.78
C ASN A 321 27.67 16.06 23.80
N VAL A 322 26.58 15.38 23.38
CA VAL A 322 25.24 16.00 23.30
C VAL A 322 24.15 14.99 23.74
N GLU A 323 24.37 14.27 24.86
CA GLU A 323 23.44 13.18 25.24
C GLU A 323 22.07 13.67 25.72
N ILE A 324 21.97 14.86 26.33
CA ILE A 324 20.69 15.44 26.77
C ILE A 324 19.97 16.15 25.59
N ASP A 325 20.70 16.73 24.65
CA ASP A 325 20.13 17.43 23.49
C ASP A 325 19.59 16.46 22.42
N SER A 326 20.05 15.19 22.36
CA SER A 326 19.71 14.31 21.25
C SER A 326 18.28 13.77 21.28
N GLU A 327 17.73 13.44 22.44
CA GLU A 327 16.34 12.96 22.55
C GLU A 327 15.33 14.11 22.51
N ILE A 328 15.66 15.22 23.17
CA ILE A 328 14.86 16.45 23.09
C ILE A 328 14.83 16.94 21.64
N ASP A 329 15.99 16.94 20.97
CA ASP A 329 16.10 17.31 19.56
C ASP A 329 15.31 16.34 18.65
N LYS A 330 15.39 15.02 18.86
CA LYS A 330 14.61 14.06 18.09
C LYS A 330 13.10 14.19 18.32
N THR A 331 12.65 14.47 19.53
CA THR A 331 11.26 14.76 19.82
C THR A 331 10.79 16.02 19.09
N ALA A 332 11.59 17.09 19.09
CA ALA A 332 11.28 18.29 18.33
C ALA A 332 11.22 18.04 16.81
N ARG A 333 12.07 17.18 16.29
CA ARG A 333 12.04 16.74 14.87
C ARG A 333 10.79 15.95 14.53
N VAL A 334 10.32 15.09 15.43
CA VAL A 334 9.04 14.39 15.27
C VAL A 334 7.87 15.37 15.27
N GLN A 335 7.88 16.40 16.11
CA GLN A 335 6.85 17.45 16.08
C GLN A 335 6.89 18.23 14.76
N LYS A 336 8.07 18.61 14.27
CA LYS A 336 8.22 19.25 12.94
C LYS A 336 7.70 18.36 11.82
N LEU A 337 7.93 17.05 11.89
CA LEU A 337 7.41 16.09 10.91
C LEU A 337 5.88 16.03 10.96
N ILE A 338 5.26 16.00 12.14
CA ILE A 338 3.80 16.06 12.30
C ILE A 338 3.25 17.33 11.66
N ASP A 339 3.86 18.49 11.94
CA ASP A 339 3.42 19.77 11.39
C ASP A 339 3.64 19.86 9.86
N ALA A 340 4.69 19.26 9.34
CA ALA A 340 4.91 19.14 7.90
C ALA A 340 3.79 18.34 7.23
N TYR A 341 3.37 17.22 7.80
CA TYR A 341 2.24 16.45 7.27
C TYR A 341 0.92 17.22 7.34
N ARG A 342 0.68 17.98 8.40
CA ARG A 342 -0.50 18.87 8.52
C ARG A 342 -0.55 19.94 7.44
N THR A 343 0.63 20.46 7.06
CA THR A 343 0.77 21.58 6.11
C THR A 343 0.82 21.11 4.67
N THR A 344 1.57 20.06 4.38
CA THR A 344 1.91 19.63 3.00
C THR A 344 1.50 18.19 2.69
N GLY A 345 0.97 17.44 3.65
CA GLY A 345 0.61 16.03 3.47
C GLY A 345 -0.39 15.78 2.34
N HIS A 346 -1.31 16.73 2.10
CA HIS A 346 -2.29 16.66 1.01
C HIS A 346 -1.66 16.57 -0.39
N LEU A 347 -0.43 17.09 -0.58
CA LEU A 347 0.30 16.97 -1.85
C LEU A 347 0.69 15.52 -2.18
N MET A 348 0.70 14.66 -1.17
CA MET A 348 0.97 13.22 -1.32
C MET A 348 -0.31 12.39 -1.50
N ALA A 349 -1.49 13.01 -1.44
CA ALA A 349 -2.75 12.29 -1.59
C ALA A 349 -2.92 11.78 -3.03
N ASP A 350 -3.33 10.53 -3.17
CA ASP A 350 -3.63 9.88 -4.44
C ASP A 350 -5.09 10.14 -4.82
N ILE A 351 -5.32 11.36 -5.31
CA ILE A 351 -6.65 11.87 -5.64
C ILE A 351 -7.06 11.59 -7.08
N ASP A 352 -6.16 11.04 -7.92
CA ASP A 352 -6.46 10.70 -9.30
C ASP A 352 -6.69 9.18 -9.46
N PRO A 353 -7.94 8.73 -9.65
CA PRO A 353 -8.24 7.30 -9.80
C PRO A 353 -7.79 6.72 -11.15
N LEU A 354 -7.46 7.56 -12.15
CA LEU A 354 -7.12 7.14 -13.49
C LEU A 354 -5.61 6.94 -13.67
N GLU A 355 -4.80 7.72 -12.99
CA GLU A 355 -3.36 7.70 -13.11
C GLU A 355 -2.70 7.39 -11.76
N TYR A 356 -1.95 6.29 -11.72
CA TYR A 356 -1.09 6.00 -10.59
C TYR A 356 0.21 6.80 -10.73
N ALA A 357 0.50 7.62 -9.75
CA ALA A 357 1.77 8.30 -9.62
C ALA A 357 2.34 8.07 -8.21
N GLN A 358 3.58 7.61 -8.14
CA GLN A 358 4.31 7.59 -6.87
C GLN A 358 4.75 9.01 -6.55
N ARG A 359 4.30 9.51 -5.40
CA ARG A 359 4.55 10.88 -4.95
C ARG A 359 5.59 10.90 -3.85
N SER A 360 6.46 11.88 -3.86
CA SER A 360 7.42 12.17 -2.79
C SER A 360 7.45 13.66 -2.51
N HIS A 361 7.62 14.02 -1.25
CA HIS A 361 7.82 15.40 -0.84
C HIS A 361 8.95 15.45 0.19
N PRO A 362 9.97 16.30 0.01
CA PRO A 362 11.11 16.34 0.91
C PRO A 362 10.74 16.57 2.37
N ASP A 363 9.77 17.44 2.65
CA ASP A 363 9.34 17.76 4.02
C ASP A 363 8.61 16.61 4.73
N LEU A 364 8.22 15.56 4.00
CA LEU A 364 7.52 14.41 4.55
C LEU A 364 8.42 13.17 4.69
N ASP A 365 9.66 13.28 4.23
CA ASP A 365 10.65 12.22 4.39
C ASP A 365 11.32 12.33 5.78
N ILE A 366 11.26 11.23 6.54
CA ILE A 366 11.86 11.17 7.88
C ILE A 366 13.37 11.47 7.88
N VAL A 367 14.06 11.12 6.79
CA VAL A 367 15.51 11.33 6.66
C VAL A 367 15.83 12.83 6.65
N ASN A 368 15.01 13.66 6.01
CA ASN A 368 15.19 15.11 5.98
C ASN A 368 14.94 15.79 7.34
N HIS A 369 14.24 15.09 8.25
CA HIS A 369 14.11 15.47 9.64
C HIS A 369 15.24 14.89 10.53
N GLY A 370 16.25 14.22 9.96
CA GLY A 370 17.30 13.56 10.70
C GLY A 370 16.82 12.37 11.54
N LEU A 371 15.70 11.77 11.12
CA LEU A 371 15.15 10.53 11.67
C LEU A 371 15.45 9.39 10.69
N THR A 372 15.64 8.18 11.20
CA THR A 372 16.00 7.02 10.39
C THR A 372 15.08 5.83 10.66
N LEU A 373 15.26 4.75 9.91
CA LEU A 373 14.56 3.49 10.17
C LEU A 373 14.81 2.95 11.60
N TRP A 374 15.91 3.33 12.24
CA TRP A 374 16.24 2.93 13.62
C TRP A 374 15.40 3.65 14.67
N ASP A 375 14.84 4.81 14.34
CA ASP A 375 13.94 5.58 15.21
C ASP A 375 12.49 5.09 15.14
N LEU A 376 12.13 4.26 14.17
CA LEU A 376 10.74 3.84 13.94
C LEU A 376 10.09 3.12 15.13
N ASP A 377 10.87 2.40 15.92
CA ASP A 377 10.39 1.63 17.07
C ASP A 377 10.59 2.37 18.40
N ARG A 378 11.24 3.55 18.39
CA ARG A 378 11.39 4.44 19.54
C ARG A 378 10.10 5.20 19.83
N GLU A 379 9.87 5.51 21.09
CA GLU A 379 8.72 6.27 21.57
C GLU A 379 9.04 7.75 21.66
N PHE A 380 8.12 8.60 21.21
CA PHE A 380 8.25 10.05 21.22
C PHE A 380 7.00 10.71 21.79
N ALA A 381 7.19 11.82 22.48
CA ALA A 381 6.07 12.66 22.89
C ALA A 381 5.38 13.27 21.67
N THR A 382 4.06 13.16 21.62
CA THR A 382 3.26 13.50 20.43
C THR A 382 2.63 14.89 20.49
N GLY A 383 2.66 15.56 21.66
CA GLY A 383 1.90 16.79 21.86
C GLY A 383 0.38 16.60 21.79
N GLY A 384 -0.11 15.36 21.99
CA GLY A 384 -1.53 15.00 21.90
C GLY A 384 -1.98 14.49 20.52
N PHE A 385 -1.08 14.40 19.55
CA PHE A 385 -1.38 13.83 18.22
C PHE A 385 -1.95 12.40 18.36
N GLY A 386 -3.01 12.11 17.60
CA GLY A 386 -3.67 10.81 17.62
C GLY A 386 -4.28 10.43 18.97
N GLY A 387 -4.56 11.40 19.84
CA GLY A 387 -5.18 11.22 21.17
C GLY A 387 -4.30 10.53 22.20
N LYS A 388 -2.96 10.44 22.00
CA LYS A 388 -2.02 9.78 22.91
C LYS A 388 -0.82 10.68 23.20
N PRO A 389 -0.37 10.78 24.46
CA PRO A 389 0.77 11.63 24.82
C PRO A 389 2.11 11.11 24.29
N VAL A 390 2.27 9.79 24.12
CA VAL A 390 3.49 9.13 23.66
C VAL A 390 3.13 8.04 22.66
N MET A 391 3.87 7.95 21.56
CA MET A 391 3.74 6.89 20.56
C MET A 391 5.07 6.55 19.88
N LYS A 392 5.18 5.32 19.37
CA LYS A 392 6.28 4.92 18.48
C LYS A 392 6.18 5.68 17.15
N LEU A 393 7.32 6.14 16.62
CA LEU A 393 7.39 6.88 15.35
C LEU A 393 6.67 6.13 14.21
N ARG A 394 6.80 4.82 14.16
CA ARG A 394 6.08 3.96 13.20
C ARG A 394 4.56 4.17 13.24
N LYS A 395 4.00 4.31 14.44
CA LYS A 395 2.57 4.53 14.61
C LYS A 395 2.16 5.95 14.24
N ILE A 396 2.99 6.93 14.60
CA ILE A 396 2.80 8.34 14.19
C ILE A 396 2.75 8.42 12.66
N LEU A 397 3.74 7.87 11.95
CA LEU A 397 3.76 7.84 10.49
C LEU A 397 2.56 7.10 9.88
N GLY A 398 2.11 6.02 10.52
CA GLY A 398 0.91 5.30 10.09
C GLY A 398 -0.32 6.19 10.10
N ILE A 399 -0.57 6.92 11.20
CA ILE A 399 -1.69 7.85 11.33
C ILE A 399 -1.54 9.01 10.35
N LEU A 400 -0.34 9.63 10.26
CA LEU A 400 -0.08 10.76 9.35
C LEU A 400 -0.37 10.39 7.89
N ARG A 401 0.14 9.25 7.43
CA ARG A 401 -0.12 8.76 6.07
C ARG A 401 -1.60 8.43 5.85
N ASP A 402 -2.27 7.88 6.85
CA ASP A 402 -3.69 7.57 6.77
C ASP A 402 -4.57 8.80 6.71
N SER A 403 -4.21 9.84 7.45
CA SER A 403 -4.95 11.08 7.53
C SER A 403 -4.74 11.99 6.33
N TYR A 404 -3.50 12.07 5.80
CA TYR A 404 -3.13 13.12 4.85
C TYR A 404 -2.71 12.62 3.45
N CYS A 405 -2.28 11.36 3.30
CA CYS A 405 -1.63 10.89 2.08
C CYS A 405 -2.38 9.78 1.36
N ARG A 406 -3.69 9.63 1.59
CA ARG A 406 -4.47 8.60 0.91
C ARG A 406 -5.21 9.15 -0.30
N THR A 407 -6.48 8.81 -0.46
CA THR A 407 -7.33 9.22 -1.58
C THR A 407 -8.06 10.54 -1.33
N ILE A 408 -7.80 11.19 -0.20
CA ILE A 408 -8.38 12.48 0.17
C ILE A 408 -7.23 13.40 0.61
N GLY A 409 -7.11 14.57 -0.01
CA GLY A 409 -6.24 15.65 0.44
C GLY A 409 -6.98 16.53 1.44
N VAL A 410 -6.41 16.74 2.63
CA VAL A 410 -7.02 17.53 3.70
C VAL A 410 -6.15 18.75 3.98
N GLU A 411 -6.73 19.95 3.80
CA GLU A 411 -6.08 21.23 4.03
C GLU A 411 -6.89 22.07 5.02
N TYR A 412 -6.30 22.47 6.15
CA TYR A 412 -6.99 23.28 7.16
C TYR A 412 -6.05 24.19 7.96
N MET A 413 -4.74 24.09 7.76
CA MET A 413 -3.76 24.85 8.55
C MET A 413 -3.83 26.36 8.33
N TYR A 414 -4.48 26.82 7.25
CA TYR A 414 -4.77 28.24 7.00
C TYR A 414 -5.88 28.81 7.88
N MET A 415 -6.64 27.98 8.61
CA MET A 415 -7.69 28.45 9.52
C MET A 415 -7.08 29.33 10.61
N ALA A 416 -7.59 30.58 10.74
CA ALA A 416 -7.09 31.55 11.71
C ALA A 416 -7.44 31.16 13.15
N ASN A 417 -8.62 30.54 13.37
CA ASN A 417 -9.09 30.17 14.70
C ASN A 417 -8.40 28.88 15.21
N PRO A 418 -7.64 28.94 16.31
CA PRO A 418 -6.96 27.77 16.85
C PRO A 418 -7.92 26.65 17.31
N ALA A 419 -9.11 27.00 17.81
CA ALA A 419 -10.08 26.01 18.27
C ALA A 419 -10.64 25.18 17.09
N GLU A 420 -10.89 25.82 15.94
CA GLU A 420 -11.32 25.14 14.71
C GLU A 420 -10.20 24.24 14.15
N ARG A 421 -8.94 24.72 14.13
CA ARG A 421 -7.80 23.89 13.73
C ARG A 421 -7.65 22.67 14.63
N LYS A 422 -7.80 22.84 15.95
CA LYS A 422 -7.73 21.73 16.91
C LYS A 422 -8.87 20.74 16.68
N TRP A 423 -10.07 21.22 16.44
CA TRP A 423 -11.20 20.36 16.11
C TRP A 423 -10.93 19.53 14.84
N MET A 424 -10.40 20.14 13.78
CA MET A 424 -10.01 19.43 12.58
C MET A 424 -8.94 18.36 12.85
N GLN A 425 -7.92 18.67 13.64
CA GLN A 425 -6.89 17.71 14.05
C GLN A 425 -7.49 16.50 14.77
N GLU A 426 -8.36 16.74 15.73
CA GLU A 426 -9.02 15.69 16.51
C GLU A 426 -9.92 14.77 15.66
N HIS A 427 -10.45 15.26 14.55
CA HIS A 427 -11.33 14.48 13.66
C HIS A 427 -10.58 13.84 12.48
N VAL A 428 -9.52 14.45 11.99
CA VAL A 428 -8.70 13.94 10.87
C VAL A 428 -7.64 12.95 11.35
N GLU A 429 -7.01 13.19 12.50
CA GLU A 429 -5.86 12.42 13.01
C GLU A 429 -6.26 11.17 13.82
N VAL A 430 -7.43 10.64 13.58
CA VAL A 430 -7.94 9.40 14.22
C VAL A 430 -7.65 8.13 13.42
N GLY A 431 -7.03 8.28 12.25
CA GLY A 431 -6.83 7.22 11.28
C GLY A 431 -7.99 7.10 10.28
N ALA A 432 -7.84 6.22 9.29
CA ALA A 432 -8.86 6.05 8.27
C ALA A 432 -10.15 5.47 8.86
N PRO A 433 -11.32 6.04 8.52
CA PRO A 433 -12.59 5.46 8.92
C PRO A 433 -12.73 4.05 8.33
N VAL A 434 -13.25 3.14 9.12
CA VAL A 434 -13.56 1.77 8.69
C VAL A 434 -15.07 1.68 8.57
N PHE A 435 -15.56 1.67 7.34
CA PHE A 435 -16.98 1.47 7.05
C PHE A 435 -17.38 0.03 7.35
N ASN A 436 -18.44 -0.13 8.12
CA ASN A 436 -19.07 -1.44 8.31
C ASN A 436 -19.79 -1.89 7.02
N ARG A 437 -20.29 -3.13 7.02
CA ARG A 437 -20.93 -3.70 5.83
C ARG A 437 -22.20 -2.94 5.41
N ASP A 438 -22.99 -2.49 6.38
CA ASP A 438 -24.25 -1.82 6.09
C ASP A 438 -24.03 -0.42 5.52
N GLU A 439 -23.03 0.31 6.03
CA GLU A 439 -22.58 1.59 5.46
C GLU A 439 -22.08 1.41 4.01
N GLN A 440 -21.27 0.39 3.75
CA GLN A 440 -20.79 0.08 2.39
C GLN A 440 -21.95 -0.25 1.44
N LEU A 441 -22.94 -1.03 1.90
CA LEU A 441 -24.12 -1.37 1.13
C LEU A 441 -25.00 -0.15 0.86
N GLN A 442 -25.13 0.77 1.82
CA GLN A 442 -25.86 2.02 1.63
C GLN A 442 -25.20 2.90 0.58
N ILE A 443 -23.86 3.06 0.62
CA ILE A 443 -23.11 3.80 -0.39
C ILE A 443 -23.32 3.17 -1.77
N LEU A 444 -23.16 1.85 -1.88
CA LEU A 444 -23.36 1.13 -3.13
C LEU A 444 -24.79 1.28 -3.67
N LYS A 445 -25.80 1.20 -2.80
CA LYS A 445 -27.21 1.41 -3.16
C LYS A 445 -27.44 2.80 -3.75
N LYS A 446 -26.87 3.83 -3.13
CA LYS A 446 -27.01 5.21 -3.60
C LYS A 446 -26.28 5.45 -4.93
N LEU A 447 -25.08 4.89 -5.11
CA LEU A 447 -24.36 4.93 -6.39
C LEU A 447 -25.16 4.23 -7.48
N ASN A 448 -25.66 3.03 -7.22
CA ASN A 448 -26.47 2.28 -8.18
C ASN A 448 -27.79 3.00 -8.54
N SER A 449 -28.44 3.66 -7.57
CA SER A 449 -29.65 4.46 -7.83
C SER A 449 -29.33 5.66 -8.74
N ALA A 450 -28.20 6.32 -8.52
CA ALA A 450 -27.77 7.45 -9.33
C ALA A 450 -27.47 7.03 -10.78
N GLU A 451 -26.69 5.96 -10.98
CA GLU A 451 -26.33 5.44 -12.28
C GLU A 451 -27.54 4.88 -13.04
N ALA A 452 -28.38 4.09 -12.38
CA ALA A 452 -29.58 3.51 -13.00
C ALA A 452 -30.55 4.59 -13.51
N PHE A 453 -30.69 5.70 -12.77
CA PHE A 453 -31.51 6.82 -13.18
C PHE A 453 -30.96 7.52 -14.43
N GLU A 454 -29.64 7.80 -14.49
CA GLU A 454 -29.00 8.39 -15.67
C GLU A 454 -29.10 7.46 -16.89
N SER A 455 -28.82 6.17 -16.73
CA SER A 455 -28.91 5.16 -17.79
C SER A 455 -30.34 5.02 -18.31
N PHE A 456 -31.34 5.05 -17.43
CA PHE A 456 -32.74 5.03 -17.83
C PHE A 456 -33.12 6.26 -18.65
N LEU A 457 -32.77 7.46 -18.20
CA LEU A 457 -33.05 8.70 -18.93
C LEU A 457 -32.36 8.72 -20.31
N GLN A 458 -31.16 8.19 -20.39
CA GLN A 458 -30.40 8.08 -21.65
C GLN A 458 -31.10 7.19 -22.66
N THR A 459 -31.63 6.08 -22.18
CA THR A 459 -32.27 5.07 -23.06
C THR A 459 -33.68 5.48 -23.46
N LYS A 460 -34.46 6.05 -22.52
CA LYS A 460 -35.88 6.37 -22.73
C LYS A 460 -36.09 7.70 -23.43
N PHE A 461 -35.29 8.73 -23.12
CA PHE A 461 -35.49 10.10 -23.60
C PHE A 461 -34.33 10.53 -24.53
N VAL A 462 -34.11 9.75 -25.60
CA VAL A 462 -33.04 10.01 -26.57
C VAL A 462 -33.25 11.37 -27.25
N GLY A 463 -32.17 12.16 -27.37
CA GLY A 463 -32.18 13.47 -28.02
C GLY A 463 -32.72 14.61 -27.17
N GLN A 464 -33.25 14.35 -25.97
CA GLN A 464 -33.65 15.41 -25.06
C GLN A 464 -32.45 15.87 -24.19
N LYS A 465 -32.39 17.17 -23.85
CA LYS A 465 -31.39 17.68 -22.90
C LYS A 465 -31.63 17.05 -21.53
N ARG A 466 -30.58 16.49 -20.91
CA ARG A 466 -30.62 15.81 -19.60
C ARG A 466 -29.74 16.48 -18.57
N PHE A 467 -28.66 17.13 -19.01
CA PHE A 467 -27.59 17.64 -18.12
C PHE A 467 -27.18 16.57 -17.09
N SER A 468 -26.76 15.43 -17.61
CA SER A 468 -26.45 14.21 -16.88
C SER A 468 -25.45 14.40 -15.76
N LEU A 469 -25.54 13.53 -14.73
CA LEU A 469 -24.59 13.41 -13.62
C LEU A 469 -23.43 12.44 -13.94
N GLU A 470 -23.44 11.82 -15.12
CA GLU A 470 -22.43 10.83 -15.49
C GLU A 470 -20.99 11.27 -15.17
N GLY A 471 -20.25 10.40 -14.46
CA GLY A 471 -18.91 10.65 -13.94
C GLY A 471 -18.88 11.40 -12.60
N GLY A 472 -20.03 11.84 -12.07
CA GLY A 472 -20.16 12.51 -10.78
C GLY A 472 -21.18 11.85 -9.85
N GLU A 473 -21.52 10.57 -10.03
CA GLU A 473 -22.53 9.83 -9.29
C GLU A 473 -22.24 9.79 -7.78
N SER A 474 -20.97 9.93 -7.39
CA SER A 474 -20.54 10.03 -6.00
C SER A 474 -21.15 11.22 -5.23
N VAL A 475 -21.63 12.26 -5.92
CA VAL A 475 -22.36 13.39 -5.31
C VAL A 475 -23.59 12.90 -4.56
N ILE A 476 -24.29 11.88 -5.05
CA ILE A 476 -25.51 11.37 -4.41
C ILE A 476 -25.22 10.73 -3.05
N PRO A 477 -24.29 9.76 -2.89
CA PRO A 477 -23.94 9.26 -1.55
C PRO A 477 -23.27 10.31 -0.66
N ILE A 478 -22.54 11.29 -1.20
CA ILE A 478 -21.97 12.40 -0.42
C ILE A 478 -23.09 13.24 0.19
N LEU A 479 -24.07 13.66 -0.61
CA LEU A 479 -25.24 14.43 -0.12
C LEU A 479 -26.06 13.60 0.88
N ASP A 480 -26.26 12.30 0.60
CA ASP A 480 -26.96 11.41 1.54
C ASP A 480 -26.26 11.37 2.90
N ALA A 481 -24.93 11.25 2.94
CA ALA A 481 -24.16 11.23 4.18
C ALA A 481 -24.21 12.58 4.92
N ILE A 482 -24.04 13.70 4.21
CA ILE A 482 -24.09 15.05 4.80
C ILE A 482 -25.47 15.32 5.39
N ILE A 483 -26.54 15.01 4.65
CA ILE A 483 -27.92 15.28 5.08
C ILE A 483 -28.32 14.31 6.20
N THR A 484 -27.83 13.08 6.18
CA THR A 484 -27.99 12.14 7.31
C THR A 484 -27.39 12.72 8.58
N ALA A 485 -26.16 13.20 8.54
CA ALA A 485 -25.51 13.85 9.68
C ALA A 485 -26.29 15.11 10.14
N ALA A 486 -26.79 15.91 9.20
CA ALA A 486 -27.65 17.07 9.50
C ALA A 486 -28.93 16.66 10.21
N ALA A 487 -29.60 15.61 9.76
CA ALA A 487 -30.83 15.10 10.37
C ALA A 487 -30.56 14.54 11.78
N GLU A 488 -29.49 13.79 11.96
CA GLU A 488 -29.09 13.20 13.26
C GLU A 488 -28.67 14.27 14.28
N THR A 489 -28.06 15.35 13.81
CA THR A 489 -27.75 16.55 14.65
C THR A 489 -28.92 17.50 14.80
N LYS A 490 -30.10 17.13 14.30
CA LYS A 490 -31.36 17.87 14.41
C LYS A 490 -31.34 19.26 13.76
N LEU A 491 -30.64 19.43 12.65
CA LEU A 491 -30.78 20.63 11.85
C LEU A 491 -32.20 20.73 11.28
N THR A 492 -32.76 21.91 11.31
CA THR A 492 -34.12 22.18 10.91
C THR A 492 -34.34 22.00 9.42
N GLU A 493 -33.40 22.47 8.61
CA GLU A 493 -33.49 22.43 7.17
C GLU A 493 -32.09 22.44 6.51
N VAL A 494 -31.97 21.76 5.40
CA VAL A 494 -30.79 21.82 4.50
C VAL A 494 -31.23 22.49 3.20
N CYS A 495 -30.56 23.59 2.85
CA CYS A 495 -30.81 24.33 1.61
C CYS A 495 -29.72 24.06 0.59
N ILE A 496 -30.09 23.65 -0.62
CA ILE A 496 -29.15 23.27 -1.69
C ILE A 496 -29.23 24.26 -2.84
N GLY A 497 -28.11 24.81 -3.26
CA GLY A 497 -27.92 25.57 -4.49
C GLY A 497 -27.02 24.81 -5.44
N MET A 498 -27.45 24.64 -6.68
CA MET A 498 -26.67 23.87 -7.65
C MET A 498 -27.01 24.26 -9.09
N PRO A 499 -26.08 24.05 -10.05
CA PRO A 499 -26.35 24.25 -11.47
C PRO A 499 -27.35 23.19 -12.00
N HIS A 500 -27.68 23.31 -13.26
CA HIS A 500 -28.60 22.38 -13.97
C HIS A 500 -28.04 20.96 -14.11
N ARG A 501 -26.71 20.78 -14.21
CA ARG A 501 -26.10 19.46 -14.38
C ARG A 501 -26.26 18.60 -13.12
N GLY A 502 -26.81 17.38 -13.30
CA GLY A 502 -27.09 16.45 -12.20
C GLY A 502 -28.29 16.81 -11.33
N ARG A 503 -28.96 17.91 -11.62
CA ARG A 503 -30.09 18.40 -10.83
C ARG A 503 -31.26 17.41 -10.77
N LEU A 504 -31.57 16.75 -11.89
CA LEU A 504 -32.63 15.73 -11.93
C LEU A 504 -32.33 14.56 -11.00
N ASN A 505 -31.08 14.15 -10.91
CA ASN A 505 -30.66 13.07 -10.03
C ASN A 505 -30.78 13.49 -8.55
N VAL A 506 -30.38 14.71 -8.20
CA VAL A 506 -30.56 15.29 -6.85
C VAL A 506 -32.03 15.43 -6.51
N LEU A 507 -32.86 15.89 -7.45
CA LEU A 507 -34.32 15.97 -7.26
C LEU A 507 -34.92 14.61 -6.90
N ALA A 508 -34.56 13.56 -7.63
CA ALA A 508 -35.07 12.20 -7.43
C ALA A 508 -34.50 11.53 -6.16
N ASN A 509 -33.19 11.46 -6.04
CA ASN A 509 -32.50 10.61 -5.04
C ASN A 509 -32.25 11.29 -3.69
N ILE A 510 -32.34 12.63 -3.63
CA ILE A 510 -32.08 13.43 -2.43
C ILE A 510 -33.34 14.23 -1.99
N ALA A 511 -33.94 15.00 -2.90
CA ALA A 511 -35.05 15.89 -2.54
C ALA A 511 -36.43 15.22 -2.56
N GLY A 512 -36.52 13.95 -2.95
CA GLY A 512 -37.72 13.12 -2.86
C GLY A 512 -38.77 13.38 -3.96
N LYS A 513 -38.37 14.05 -5.07
CA LYS A 513 -39.27 14.18 -6.24
C LYS A 513 -39.45 12.80 -6.91
N SER A 514 -40.70 12.39 -7.14
CA SER A 514 -40.96 11.07 -7.70
C SER A 514 -40.45 10.93 -9.15
N TYR A 515 -39.99 9.76 -9.51
CA TYR A 515 -39.58 9.47 -10.90
C TYR A 515 -40.74 9.72 -11.89
N GLY A 516 -41.97 9.38 -11.50
CA GLY A 516 -43.17 9.62 -12.32
C GLY A 516 -43.39 11.09 -12.66
N GLN A 517 -43.22 11.99 -11.69
CA GLN A 517 -43.29 13.44 -11.94
C GLN A 517 -42.20 13.91 -12.90
N ILE A 518 -40.98 13.46 -12.72
CA ILE A 518 -39.87 13.80 -13.62
C ILE A 518 -40.12 13.29 -15.04
N PHE A 519 -40.62 12.07 -15.21
CA PHE A 519 -40.93 11.50 -16.52
C PHE A 519 -42.07 12.21 -17.22
N GLN A 520 -43.14 12.61 -16.48
CA GLN A 520 -44.24 13.44 -17.01
C GLN A 520 -43.73 14.79 -17.54
N GLU A 521 -42.80 15.43 -16.83
CA GLU A 521 -42.14 16.65 -17.30
C GLU A 521 -41.34 16.45 -18.60
N PHE A 522 -40.73 15.28 -18.78
CA PHE A 522 -40.04 14.92 -20.04
C PHE A 522 -41.04 14.71 -21.19
N GLU A 523 -42.24 14.26 -20.89
CA GLU A 523 -43.35 14.05 -21.86
C GLU A 523 -44.14 15.35 -22.15
N GLY A 524 -43.77 16.44 -21.49
CA GLY A 524 -44.43 17.75 -21.67
C GLY A 524 -45.71 17.94 -20.84
N ASN A 525 -45.99 17.01 -19.93
CA ASN A 525 -47.13 17.08 -19.02
C ASN A 525 -46.74 17.81 -17.73
N TYR A 526 -47.10 19.07 -17.59
CA TYR A 526 -46.87 19.87 -16.39
C TYR A 526 -48.09 19.94 -15.53
N HIS A 527 -47.93 19.94 -14.19
CA HIS A 527 -49.06 20.17 -13.27
C HIS A 527 -49.45 21.64 -13.23
N ASP A 528 -50.75 21.92 -13.19
CA ASP A 528 -51.35 23.28 -13.28
C ASP A 528 -50.89 24.30 -12.21
N ASN A 529 -50.18 23.89 -11.21
CA ASN A 529 -49.68 24.74 -10.10
C ASN A 529 -48.22 25.19 -10.24
N GLU A 530 -47.54 24.86 -11.35
CA GLU A 530 -46.16 25.26 -11.57
C GLU A 530 -46.09 26.47 -12.50
N VAL A 531 -45.27 27.46 -12.15
CA VAL A 531 -45.12 28.70 -12.95
C VAL A 531 -44.63 28.35 -14.36
N HIS A 532 -45.49 28.61 -15.34
CA HIS A 532 -45.21 28.39 -16.75
C HIS A 532 -44.10 29.34 -17.23
N GLY A 533 -42.88 28.83 -17.34
CA GLY A 533 -41.75 29.49 -18.00
C GLY A 533 -41.40 28.80 -19.32
N SER A 534 -40.61 29.47 -20.17
CA SER A 534 -40.18 28.93 -21.47
C SER A 534 -39.49 27.59 -21.35
N GLY A 535 -39.61 26.71 -22.32
CA GLY A 535 -39.26 25.27 -22.46
C GLY A 535 -37.99 24.66 -21.87
N ASP A 536 -37.23 25.36 -21.02
CA ASP A 536 -36.03 24.89 -20.32
C ASP A 536 -36.22 24.79 -18.79
N VAL A 537 -37.46 24.87 -18.32
CA VAL A 537 -37.82 25.07 -16.92
C VAL A 537 -37.53 23.88 -16.01
N LYS A 538 -37.64 22.66 -16.50
CA LYS A 538 -37.44 21.42 -15.70
C LYS A 538 -36.04 21.30 -15.06
N TYR A 539 -35.01 21.87 -15.68
CA TYR A 539 -33.62 21.83 -15.17
C TYR A 539 -33.30 22.96 -14.20
N HIS A 540 -34.19 23.92 -14.04
CA HIS A 540 -34.01 25.09 -13.20
C HIS A 540 -35.01 25.14 -12.01
N LEU A 541 -36.00 24.26 -11.99
CA LEU A 541 -37.00 24.20 -10.93
C LEU A 541 -36.39 23.87 -9.57
N GLY A 542 -36.88 24.57 -8.56
CA GLY A 542 -36.67 24.25 -7.15
C GLY A 542 -37.66 23.21 -6.65
N THR A 543 -37.42 22.70 -5.47
CA THR A 543 -38.35 21.81 -4.77
C THR A 543 -38.19 21.91 -3.26
N LYS A 544 -39.23 21.51 -2.53
CA LYS A 544 -39.20 21.29 -1.08
C LYS A 544 -39.50 19.83 -0.82
N GLY A 545 -38.77 19.24 0.11
CA GLY A 545 -38.98 17.85 0.50
C GLY A 545 -38.61 17.59 1.94
N VAL A 546 -38.73 16.35 2.35
CA VAL A 546 -38.27 15.86 3.65
C VAL A 546 -37.36 14.69 3.37
N PHE A 547 -36.14 14.74 3.88
CA PHE A 547 -35.19 13.64 3.87
C PHE A 547 -35.35 12.84 5.16
N THR A 548 -35.35 11.53 5.06
CA THR A 548 -35.37 10.63 6.20
C THR A 548 -34.16 9.68 6.08
N SER A 549 -33.30 9.67 7.09
CA SER A 549 -32.12 8.79 7.15
C SER A 549 -32.51 7.33 7.41
N ALA A 550 -31.57 6.43 7.27
CA ALA A 550 -31.75 5.01 7.62
C ALA A 550 -32.05 4.81 9.12
N SER A 551 -31.59 5.71 9.98
CA SER A 551 -31.90 5.72 11.42
C SER A 551 -33.29 6.25 11.78
N GLY A 552 -34.04 6.78 10.79
CA GLY A 552 -35.36 7.41 10.98
C GLY A 552 -35.30 8.88 11.34
N ALA A 553 -34.12 9.48 11.49
CA ALA A 553 -34.00 10.92 11.68
C ALA A 553 -34.37 11.68 10.41
N SER A 554 -35.02 12.85 10.53
CA SER A 554 -35.47 13.59 9.36
C SER A 554 -35.13 15.08 9.45
N THR A 555 -34.91 15.68 8.28
CA THR A 555 -34.70 17.11 8.10
C THR A 555 -35.41 17.60 6.84
N LYS A 556 -35.79 18.88 6.79
CA LYS A 556 -36.38 19.48 5.58
C LYS A 556 -35.29 19.71 4.54
N ILE A 557 -35.64 19.53 3.27
CA ILE A 557 -34.79 19.86 2.14
C ILE A 557 -35.42 20.99 1.35
N TYR A 558 -34.63 21.99 1.02
CA TYR A 558 -34.97 23.05 0.09
C TYR A 558 -33.96 23.11 -1.03
N LEU A 559 -34.32 22.72 -2.23
CA LEU A 559 -33.50 22.92 -3.43
C LEU A 559 -33.93 24.24 -4.10
N ALA A 560 -33.03 25.22 -4.10
CA ALA A 560 -33.32 26.53 -4.69
C ALA A 560 -33.46 26.43 -6.21
N ALA A 561 -34.41 27.15 -6.79
CA ALA A 561 -34.47 27.36 -8.23
C ALA A 561 -33.20 28.11 -8.69
N ASN A 562 -32.71 27.84 -9.88
CA ASN A 562 -31.54 28.53 -10.43
C ASN A 562 -31.78 28.97 -11.88
N PRO A 563 -31.15 30.07 -12.34
CA PRO A 563 -31.15 30.45 -13.75
C PRO A 563 -30.07 29.63 -14.52
N SER A 564 -30.03 29.81 -15.85
CA SER A 564 -28.95 29.29 -16.69
C SER A 564 -27.58 29.92 -16.43
N HIS A 565 -27.53 31.04 -15.73
CA HIS A 565 -26.29 31.71 -15.36
C HIS A 565 -25.60 30.91 -14.26
N LEU A 566 -24.45 30.34 -14.58
CA LEU A 566 -23.65 29.53 -13.66
C LEU A 566 -23.26 30.36 -12.42
N GLU A 567 -23.35 29.76 -11.25
CA GLU A 567 -22.96 30.30 -9.94
C GLU A 567 -23.84 31.46 -9.42
N ALA A 568 -24.78 32.00 -10.21
CA ALA A 568 -25.66 33.07 -9.76
C ALA A 568 -26.57 32.69 -8.57
N VAL A 569 -26.81 31.38 -8.39
CA VAL A 569 -27.58 30.86 -7.27
C VAL A 569 -26.86 30.96 -5.92
N ASN A 570 -25.52 31.12 -5.92
CA ASN A 570 -24.72 31.08 -4.68
C ASN A 570 -25.11 32.20 -3.69
N PRO A 571 -25.01 33.48 -4.02
CA PRO A 571 -25.41 34.55 -3.09
C PRO A 571 -26.93 34.52 -2.79
N VAL A 572 -27.72 34.05 -3.76
CA VAL A 572 -29.18 33.93 -3.57
C VAL A 572 -29.50 32.86 -2.49
N LEU A 573 -28.83 31.70 -2.55
CA LEU A 573 -29.01 30.67 -1.53
C LEU A 573 -28.57 31.15 -0.17
N GLU A 574 -27.42 31.80 -0.06
CA GLU A 574 -26.95 32.34 1.22
C GLU A 574 -27.97 33.36 1.81
N GLY A 575 -28.55 34.21 0.97
CA GLY A 575 -29.61 35.13 1.38
C GLY A 575 -30.90 34.41 1.85
N ILE A 576 -31.31 33.34 1.16
CA ILE A 576 -32.45 32.51 1.55
C ILE A 576 -32.18 31.85 2.90
N VAL A 577 -30.98 31.26 3.09
CA VAL A 577 -30.60 30.61 4.35
C VAL A 577 -30.60 31.63 5.49
N ARG A 578 -29.97 32.78 5.28
CA ARG A 578 -29.96 33.87 6.27
C ARG A 578 -31.38 34.29 6.68
N ALA A 579 -32.25 34.51 5.71
CA ALA A 579 -33.63 34.88 5.98
C ALA A 579 -34.40 33.82 6.77
N LYS A 580 -34.17 32.53 6.47
CA LYS A 580 -34.76 31.41 7.22
C LYS A 580 -34.23 31.34 8.64
N GLN A 581 -32.92 31.53 8.82
CA GLN A 581 -32.30 31.61 10.15
C GLN A 581 -32.85 32.77 10.97
N ASP A 582 -32.99 33.95 10.38
CA ASP A 582 -33.59 35.12 11.06
C ASP A 582 -35.03 34.89 11.54
N GLN A 583 -35.81 34.07 10.80
CA GLN A 583 -37.15 33.69 11.21
C GLN A 583 -37.20 32.74 12.43
N LEU A 584 -36.12 32.03 12.71
CA LEU A 584 -35.98 31.09 13.82
C LEU A 584 -35.44 31.76 15.10
N VAL A 585 -34.88 32.96 14.98
CA VAL A 585 -34.27 33.68 16.11
C VAL A 585 -35.34 34.22 17.04
N SER A 586 -35.24 33.91 18.33
CA SER A 586 -36.21 34.33 19.36
C SER A 586 -35.70 35.43 20.29
N GLY A 587 -34.62 36.17 19.93
CA GLY A 587 -34.08 37.23 20.79
C GLY A 587 -33.09 38.16 20.09
N GLU A 588 -32.91 39.37 20.61
CA GLU A 588 -31.93 40.32 20.08
C GLU A 588 -30.49 39.79 20.25
N ASN A 589 -29.69 39.91 19.18
CA ASN A 589 -28.27 39.45 19.10
C ASN A 589 -28.03 37.94 19.18
N SER A 590 -29.00 37.09 18.92
CA SER A 590 -28.82 35.65 18.79
C SER A 590 -28.77 35.24 17.31
N TYR A 591 -28.03 34.18 17.02
CA TYR A 591 -27.96 33.52 15.70
C TYR A 591 -28.46 32.08 15.86
N ASP A 592 -29.40 31.67 15.00
CA ASP A 592 -29.79 30.26 14.87
C ASP A 592 -29.21 29.71 13.57
N PHE A 593 -28.22 28.82 13.68
CA PHE A 593 -27.58 28.18 12.55
C PHE A 593 -28.15 26.79 12.23
N SER A 594 -29.35 26.49 12.63
CA SER A 594 -30.04 25.21 12.37
C SER A 594 -30.50 25.02 10.92
N VAL A 595 -30.32 26.03 10.04
CA VAL A 595 -30.51 25.92 8.60
C VAL A 595 -29.15 25.95 7.92
N MET A 596 -28.78 24.88 7.18
CA MET A 596 -27.46 24.69 6.61
C MET A 596 -27.49 24.88 5.08
N PRO A 597 -26.62 25.74 4.50
CA PRO A 597 -26.45 25.84 3.06
C PRO A 597 -25.47 24.80 2.51
N ILE A 598 -25.80 24.24 1.36
CA ILE A 598 -24.91 23.42 0.52
C ILE A 598 -24.88 24.04 -0.88
N LEU A 599 -23.70 24.38 -1.38
CA LEU A 599 -23.48 24.85 -2.73
C LEU A 599 -22.74 23.78 -3.54
N ILE A 600 -23.28 23.40 -4.69
CA ILE A 600 -22.65 22.48 -5.65
C ILE A 600 -22.24 23.26 -6.88
N HIS A 601 -20.97 23.21 -7.23
CA HIS A 601 -20.37 24.02 -8.30
C HIS A 601 -20.03 23.21 -9.54
N GLY A 602 -20.07 23.87 -10.68
CA GLY A 602 -19.45 23.35 -11.90
C GLY A 602 -17.94 23.49 -11.83
N ASP A 603 -17.21 22.60 -12.53
CA ASP A 603 -15.76 22.52 -12.45
C ASP A 603 -15.05 23.87 -12.78
N ALA A 604 -15.19 24.33 -14.02
CA ALA A 604 -14.57 25.58 -14.44
C ALA A 604 -15.28 26.82 -13.88
N ALA A 605 -16.58 26.72 -13.57
CA ALA A 605 -17.37 27.85 -13.10
C ALA A 605 -16.94 28.34 -11.72
N PHE A 606 -16.55 27.45 -10.83
CA PHE A 606 -16.06 27.80 -9.49
C PHE A 606 -14.86 28.76 -9.56
N ALA A 607 -13.90 28.47 -10.43
CA ALA A 607 -12.71 29.32 -10.61
C ALA A 607 -12.94 30.50 -11.56
N GLY A 608 -13.83 30.34 -12.56
CA GLY A 608 -13.98 31.29 -13.65
C GLY A 608 -15.06 32.36 -13.43
N GLN A 609 -15.96 32.18 -12.45
CA GLN A 609 -17.05 33.13 -12.17
C GLN A 609 -16.76 33.97 -10.93
N GLY A 610 -16.59 35.29 -11.10
CA GLY A 610 -16.28 36.22 -10.01
C GLY A 610 -17.30 36.21 -8.86
N VAL A 611 -18.56 35.87 -9.14
CA VAL A 611 -19.63 35.78 -8.13
C VAL A 611 -19.33 34.77 -7.02
N VAL A 612 -18.51 33.73 -7.29
CA VAL A 612 -18.09 32.77 -6.28
C VAL A 612 -17.21 33.43 -5.23
N SER A 613 -16.18 34.15 -5.65
CA SER A 613 -15.29 34.87 -4.73
C SER A 613 -16.00 36.02 -4.01
N GLU A 614 -16.95 36.69 -4.68
CA GLU A 614 -17.79 37.70 -4.06
C GLU A 614 -18.68 37.10 -2.96
N THR A 615 -19.30 35.95 -3.22
CA THR A 615 -20.10 35.23 -2.22
C THR A 615 -19.24 34.81 -1.01
N LEU A 616 -18.03 34.30 -1.26
CA LEU A 616 -17.08 33.96 -0.19
C LEU A 616 -16.68 35.20 0.63
N SER A 617 -16.51 36.35 -0.01
CA SER A 617 -16.18 37.62 0.65
C SER A 617 -17.26 38.09 1.62
N LEU A 618 -18.54 37.77 1.36
CA LEU A 618 -19.66 38.10 2.25
C LEU A 618 -19.67 37.25 3.53
N SER A 619 -19.05 36.09 3.54
CA SER A 619 -19.19 35.08 4.60
C SER A 619 -18.75 35.53 6.01
N GLN A 620 -17.91 36.57 6.12
CA GLN A 620 -17.41 37.11 7.40
C GLN A 620 -18.20 38.35 7.85
N LEU A 621 -19.04 38.89 6.99
CA LEU A 621 -19.81 40.10 7.32
C LEU A 621 -21.03 39.74 8.20
N PRO A 622 -21.26 40.44 9.32
CA PRO A 622 -22.34 40.08 10.27
C PRO A 622 -23.74 40.00 9.63
N GLY A 623 -24.04 40.87 8.66
CA GLY A 623 -25.33 40.89 7.96
C GLY A 623 -25.56 39.73 6.99
N TYR A 624 -24.51 39.03 6.59
CA TYR A 624 -24.55 37.94 5.60
C TYR A 624 -24.15 36.57 6.18
N LYS A 625 -23.77 36.53 7.45
CA LYS A 625 -23.27 35.34 8.11
C LYS A 625 -24.34 34.25 8.21
N THR A 626 -24.07 33.05 7.69
CA THR A 626 -24.95 31.86 7.72
C THR A 626 -24.46 30.74 8.63
N GLY A 627 -23.35 30.94 9.35
CA GLY A 627 -22.75 29.95 10.25
C GLY A 627 -21.79 28.97 9.57
N GLY A 628 -21.81 28.87 8.26
CA GLY A 628 -20.95 28.05 7.44
C GLY A 628 -21.68 27.46 6.26
N THR A 629 -20.97 27.23 5.18
CA THR A 629 -21.50 26.68 3.93
C THR A 629 -20.66 25.49 3.49
N ILE A 630 -21.30 24.37 3.20
CA ILE A 630 -20.64 23.24 2.56
C ILE A 630 -20.62 23.53 1.06
N GLN A 631 -19.42 23.52 0.48
CA GLN A 631 -19.25 23.73 -0.95
C GLN A 631 -18.65 22.46 -1.59
N ASP A 632 -19.37 21.90 -2.57
CA ASP A 632 -18.93 20.77 -3.36
C ASP A 632 -18.60 21.23 -4.79
N ARG A 633 -17.33 21.09 -5.18
CA ARG A 633 -16.91 21.33 -6.56
C ARG A 633 -17.05 20.03 -7.34
N LYS A 634 -18.14 19.90 -8.03
CA LYS A 634 -18.45 18.77 -8.87
C LYS A 634 -17.65 18.81 -10.17
N SER A 635 -16.73 17.87 -10.35
CA SER A 635 -16.11 17.62 -11.65
C SER A 635 -17.01 16.69 -12.46
N THR A 636 -17.79 17.26 -13.38
CA THR A 636 -18.53 16.48 -14.37
C THR A 636 -17.78 16.55 -15.69
N ARG A 637 -17.19 15.45 -16.09
CA ARG A 637 -16.65 15.29 -17.44
C ARG A 637 -17.73 14.82 -18.39
N LEU A 638 -18.07 15.68 -19.31
CA LEU A 638 -18.53 15.31 -20.62
C LEU A 638 -17.76 16.16 -21.62
N ASN A 639 -16.94 15.53 -22.45
CA ASN A 639 -16.21 16.09 -23.59
C ASN A 639 -14.93 16.89 -23.31
N SER A 640 -14.15 16.60 -22.30
CA SER A 640 -12.77 17.08 -22.27
C SER A 640 -11.80 15.96 -21.93
N SER A 641 -10.66 15.95 -22.57
CA SER A 641 -9.53 15.05 -22.38
C SER A 641 -8.78 15.28 -21.03
N HIS A 642 -9.41 15.92 -20.05
CA HIS A 642 -8.79 16.27 -18.77
C HIS A 642 -9.36 15.45 -17.61
N GLN A 643 -8.48 15.12 -16.70
CA GLN A 643 -8.66 14.20 -15.56
C GLN A 643 -9.82 14.58 -14.63
N ILE A 644 -10.45 13.56 -14.05
CA ILE A 644 -11.51 13.72 -13.05
C ILE A 644 -10.84 14.15 -11.74
N ILE A 645 -11.08 15.37 -11.32
CA ILE A 645 -10.71 15.86 -10.01
C ILE A 645 -12.01 16.19 -9.28
N SER A 646 -12.42 15.32 -8.37
CA SER A 646 -13.48 15.64 -7.40
C SER A 646 -12.81 16.23 -6.17
N TYR A 647 -12.93 17.54 -5.99
CA TYR A 647 -12.58 18.18 -4.74
C TYR A 647 -13.87 18.48 -3.97
N ALA A 648 -14.04 17.85 -2.82
CA ALA A 648 -14.94 18.35 -1.82
C ALA A 648 -14.18 19.39 -0.99
N VAL A 649 -14.50 20.67 -1.16
CA VAL A 649 -13.96 21.73 -0.31
C VAL A 649 -14.95 21.93 0.81
N PHE A 650 -14.66 21.38 1.98
CA PHE A 650 -15.43 21.66 3.18
C PHE A 650 -14.96 22.97 3.79
N CYS A 651 -15.68 24.05 3.55
CA CYS A 651 -15.51 25.29 4.30
C CYS A 651 -16.51 25.30 5.47
N LEU A 652 -16.12 24.72 6.60
CA LEU A 652 -16.81 24.96 7.87
C LEU A 652 -16.34 26.32 8.39
N LYS A 653 -17.18 27.36 8.23
CA LYS A 653 -16.99 28.64 8.92
C LYS A 653 -18.09 28.78 9.94
N LYS A 654 -17.70 28.84 11.21
CA LYS A 654 -18.58 29.32 12.28
C LYS A 654 -18.86 30.80 12.15
#